data_7ebf636ef8439e50d6cb31d5974510d6
#
_entry.id   7ebf636ef8439e50d6cb31d5974510d6
#
_cell.length_a   1.000
_cell.length_b   1.000
_cell.length_c   1.000
_cell.angle_alpha   90.00
_cell.angle_beta   90.00
_cell.angle_gamma   90.00
#
_symmetry.space_group_name_H-M   'P 1'
#
loop_
_entity.id
_entity.type
_entity.pdbx_description
1 polymer ?
#
loop_
_entity_poly.entity_id
_entity_poly.type
_entity_poly.pdbx_seq_one_letter_code
_entity_poly.pdbx_strand_id
1 'polypeptide(L)'
;MKHQPKPEQAAKEAYPSAQLPASTPDSLKCMLFVSLALIAAILIIYAPAWHYGFLSWDDGLYVSANPEVSGGLTWHGFVWAFTTGHASNWHPLTWLSHMSDVQLFGMAAGSHHLINILLHIANALLLLWALFRMTGAWRPSAVVAALFAVHPMHVESVAWIAERKDVLSSFFWMLTLHGYIHYVRRPALKRYLAVAALLALGLMSKPMLVTLPFVLLLLDFWPLRRMQLEAGQRWQWLLLLREKIPFFALSAVSSIVTIVVQLRGGAVTGLEAASLASRAANALVSYLSYIAKMFWPASLVAYYPYKAVPWWLAGGSLIALAAATFMAVRLARKYPYFPVGWFWYLLTLLPVIGLIQVGDQARADRYTYVPFVGLFLIVVWAVPLLLGRWRYRGAALTAAAVILVCALTAIARNQVGYWKSDLALWTHSVQKGGDSNYLARTKLASALADQGEFSAAIEQYTEALRLNPDIAEAHNGLATVYLRQGRLSEAMEHYAEAIRIQPGFAQAHSNRGTVLGIQGKTGEAVEEFRTALKINPGDAEMHYNLGYALADDGKLDDAIAQFSEALRINPGHVQACNRLGNVLAIQEKFDEAIKQYERALAIQPDFLEARINIGIALMKQDRDSEALPHFMAALRMNPNLAQVHNNVGVILINQGQKDRAIMHFSEALRLDPDRVDIRENLMNAQAY
;
A
#
# COMPACT_ATOMS: atom_id res chain seq x y z
N MET A 1 -11.96 -58.20 -33.48
CA MET A 1 -11.35 -57.47 -32.35
C MET A 1 -10.97 -56.09 -32.84
N LYS A 2 -11.77 -55.08 -32.52
CA LYS A 2 -11.42 -53.65 -32.81
C LYS A 2 -10.32 -53.23 -31.83
N HIS A 3 -9.15 -52.85 -32.32
CA HIS A 3 -8.08 -52.28 -31.54
C HIS A 3 -8.62 -51.05 -30.79
N GLN A 4 -8.75 -51.14 -29.47
CA GLN A 4 -8.91 -49.96 -28.64
C GLN A 4 -7.60 -49.17 -28.68
N PRO A 5 -7.60 -47.88 -29.04
CA PRO A 5 -6.39 -47.06 -29.02
C PRO A 5 -5.87 -46.97 -27.60
N LYS A 6 -4.54 -47.00 -27.46
CA LYS A 6 -3.87 -46.83 -26.14
C LYS A 6 -4.37 -45.49 -25.52
N PRO A 7 -4.49 -45.39 -24.17
CA PRO A 7 -4.99 -44.20 -23.48
C PRO A 7 -4.32 -42.88 -23.87
N GLU A 8 -3.05 -42.91 -24.26
CA GLU A 8 -2.32 -41.78 -24.78
C GLU A 8 -2.76 -41.36 -26.21
N GLN A 9 -3.21 -42.28 -27.06
CA GLN A 9 -3.74 -41.98 -28.38
C GLN A 9 -5.17 -41.44 -28.29
N ALA A 10 -5.98 -42.03 -27.40
CA ALA A 10 -7.34 -41.52 -27.14
C ALA A 10 -7.32 -40.09 -26.53
N ALA A 11 -6.33 -39.76 -25.71
CA ALA A 11 -6.17 -38.41 -25.19
C ALA A 11 -5.68 -37.40 -26.27
N LYS A 12 -4.90 -37.84 -27.26
CA LYS A 12 -4.47 -36.98 -28.39
C LYS A 12 -5.61 -36.69 -29.39
N GLU A 13 -6.54 -37.60 -29.53
CA GLU A 13 -7.73 -37.41 -30.41
C GLU A 13 -8.82 -36.59 -29.71
N ALA A 14 -8.86 -36.53 -28.38
CA ALA A 14 -9.89 -35.84 -27.63
C ALA A 14 -9.68 -34.31 -27.58
N TYR A 15 -8.43 -33.81 -27.63
CA TYR A 15 -8.15 -32.36 -27.55
C TYR A 15 -7.27 -31.91 -28.72
N PRO A 16 -7.72 -30.92 -29.53
CA PRO A 16 -6.94 -30.41 -30.66
C PRO A 16 -5.64 -29.76 -30.15
N SER A 17 -4.50 -30.32 -30.58
CA SER A 17 -3.19 -29.77 -30.28
C SER A 17 -2.94 -28.48 -31.07
N ALA A 18 -2.36 -27.45 -30.43
CA ALA A 18 -2.02 -26.20 -31.09
C ALA A 18 -0.84 -26.40 -32.07
N GLN A 19 -1.00 -25.96 -33.29
CA GLN A 19 0.12 -25.80 -34.24
C GLN A 19 0.82 -24.48 -33.93
N LEU A 20 1.87 -24.52 -33.15
CA LEU A 20 2.63 -23.32 -32.79
C LEU A 20 3.80 -23.11 -33.77
N PRO A 21 4.06 -21.88 -34.19
CA PRO A 21 5.10 -21.59 -35.16
C PRO A 21 6.51 -21.90 -34.58
N ALA A 22 7.41 -22.38 -35.46
CA ALA A 22 8.81 -22.59 -35.10
C ALA A 22 9.57 -21.25 -35.03
N SER A 23 10.45 -21.11 -34.06
CA SER A 23 11.33 -19.94 -33.96
C SER A 23 12.58 -20.12 -34.84
N THR A 24 12.96 -19.06 -35.55
CA THR A 24 14.23 -19.02 -36.30
C THR A 24 15.36 -18.46 -35.43
N PRO A 25 16.63 -18.80 -35.68
CA PRO A 25 17.77 -18.23 -34.93
C PRO A 25 17.79 -16.70 -34.94
N ASP A 26 17.46 -16.06 -36.07
CA ASP A 26 17.41 -14.60 -36.18
C ASP A 26 16.27 -13.98 -35.35
N SER A 27 15.12 -14.63 -35.32
CA SER A 27 14.04 -14.15 -34.44
C SER A 27 14.41 -14.23 -32.93
N LEU A 28 15.20 -15.23 -32.54
CA LEU A 28 15.68 -15.35 -31.16
C LEU A 28 16.67 -14.25 -30.80
N LYS A 29 17.62 -13.90 -31.69
CA LYS A 29 18.55 -12.78 -31.50
C LYS A 29 17.78 -11.46 -31.33
N CYS A 30 16.80 -11.20 -32.21
CA CYS A 30 15.92 -10.02 -32.09
C CYS A 30 15.18 -9.99 -30.75
N MET A 31 14.65 -11.13 -30.31
CA MET A 31 13.93 -11.23 -29.04
C MET A 31 14.83 -10.93 -27.83
N LEU A 32 16.09 -11.40 -27.84
CA LEU A 32 17.06 -11.07 -26.77
C LEU A 32 17.38 -9.57 -26.77
N PHE A 33 17.62 -8.97 -27.92
CA PHE A 33 17.85 -7.53 -28.02
C PHE A 33 16.66 -6.72 -27.49
N VAL A 34 15.43 -7.08 -27.89
CA VAL A 34 14.20 -6.45 -27.39
C VAL A 34 14.08 -6.63 -25.89
N SER A 35 14.39 -7.81 -25.35
CA SER A 35 14.37 -8.06 -23.90
C SER A 35 15.29 -7.11 -23.14
N LEU A 36 16.52 -6.92 -23.62
CA LEU A 36 17.49 -5.98 -23.02
C LEU A 36 17.00 -4.52 -23.12
N ALA A 37 16.42 -4.15 -24.27
CA ALA A 37 15.87 -2.80 -24.46
C ALA A 37 14.68 -2.52 -23.53
N LEU A 38 13.81 -3.52 -23.29
CA LEU A 38 12.71 -3.41 -22.33
C LEU A 38 13.22 -3.24 -20.89
N ILE A 39 14.20 -4.04 -20.48
CA ILE A 39 14.85 -3.90 -19.17
C ILE A 39 15.40 -2.49 -19.00
N ALA A 40 16.17 -2.00 -19.99
CA ALA A 40 16.74 -0.66 -19.95
C ALA A 40 15.66 0.44 -19.86
N ALA A 41 14.59 0.34 -20.65
CA ALA A 41 13.48 1.30 -20.63
C ALA A 41 12.77 1.34 -19.26
N ILE A 42 12.48 0.18 -18.66
CA ILE A 42 11.86 0.08 -17.32
C ILE A 42 12.79 0.67 -16.26
N LEU A 43 14.09 0.35 -16.30
CA LEU A 43 15.06 0.92 -15.36
C LEU A 43 15.19 2.44 -15.52
N ILE A 44 15.18 2.97 -16.75
CA ILE A 44 15.16 4.43 -16.99
C ILE A 44 13.93 5.08 -16.35
N ILE A 45 12.76 4.45 -16.44
CA ILE A 45 11.52 4.99 -15.88
C ILE A 45 11.55 4.95 -14.35
N TYR A 46 11.88 3.81 -13.75
CA TYR A 46 11.63 3.53 -12.35
C TYR A 46 12.86 3.64 -11.42
N ALA A 47 14.08 3.82 -11.96
CA ALA A 47 15.29 3.92 -11.13
C ALA A 47 15.21 4.92 -9.98
N PRO A 48 14.53 6.10 -10.06
CA PRO A 48 14.43 6.99 -8.91
C PRO A 48 13.64 6.42 -7.74
N ALA A 49 12.71 5.51 -7.99
CA ALA A 49 11.88 4.95 -6.94
C ALA A 49 12.70 4.22 -5.85
N TRP A 50 13.94 3.80 -6.16
CA TRP A 50 14.88 3.28 -5.17
C TRP A 50 15.11 4.22 -3.97
N HIS A 51 15.00 5.54 -4.18
CA HIS A 51 15.22 6.56 -3.16
C HIS A 51 13.92 7.09 -2.54
N TYR A 52 12.76 6.53 -2.92
CA TYR A 52 11.48 6.99 -2.40
C TYR A 52 11.17 6.32 -1.06
N GLY A 53 10.46 7.05 -0.20
CA GLY A 53 9.96 6.56 1.07
C GLY A 53 8.65 5.78 0.92
N PHE A 54 8.14 5.31 2.06
CA PHE A 54 6.76 4.84 2.16
C PHE A 54 5.81 6.03 2.07
N LEU A 55 4.67 5.84 1.43
CA LEU A 55 3.58 6.82 1.38
C LEU A 55 2.58 6.57 2.51
N SER A 56 2.02 7.65 3.05
CA SER A 56 1.06 7.56 4.17
C SER A 56 -0.30 6.97 3.76
N TRP A 57 -0.53 6.74 2.47
CA TRP A 57 -1.83 6.26 2.00
C TRP A 57 -2.12 4.83 2.47
N ASP A 58 -1.49 3.80 1.87
CA ASP A 58 -1.69 2.41 2.26
C ASP A 58 -0.38 1.71 2.69
N ASP A 59 0.80 2.32 2.43
CA ASP A 59 2.07 1.65 2.70
C ASP A 59 2.27 1.41 4.20
N GLY A 60 1.70 2.29 5.06
CA GLY A 60 1.66 2.07 6.49
C GLY A 60 0.88 0.81 6.86
N LEU A 61 -0.33 0.68 6.32
CA LEU A 61 -1.22 -0.46 6.56
C LEU A 61 -0.64 -1.78 6.04
N TYR A 62 0.08 -1.70 4.90
CA TYR A 62 0.65 -2.88 4.26
C TYR A 62 2.03 -3.28 4.79
N VAL A 63 2.87 -2.32 5.19
CA VAL A 63 4.27 -2.58 5.55
C VAL A 63 4.70 -1.86 6.81
N SER A 64 4.81 -0.52 6.80
CA SER A 64 5.59 0.21 7.80
C SER A 64 4.95 0.28 9.19
N ALA A 65 3.62 0.25 9.27
CA ALA A 65 2.88 0.20 10.54
C ALA A 65 2.21 -1.16 10.79
N ASN A 66 2.51 -2.18 9.98
CA ASN A 66 1.98 -3.53 10.16
C ASN A 66 2.97 -4.40 10.95
N PRO A 67 2.70 -4.72 12.22
CA PRO A 67 3.64 -5.46 13.07
C PRO A 67 3.93 -6.87 12.58
N GLU A 68 2.97 -7.52 11.92
CA GLU A 68 3.14 -8.87 11.36
C GLU A 68 4.09 -8.87 10.15
N VAL A 69 4.05 -7.81 9.35
CA VAL A 69 4.93 -7.65 8.20
C VAL A 69 6.30 -7.13 8.61
N SER A 70 6.35 -6.15 9.50
CA SER A 70 7.61 -5.55 9.98
C SER A 70 8.48 -6.54 10.78
N GLY A 71 7.88 -7.59 11.34
CA GLY A 71 8.58 -8.69 11.99
C GLY A 71 9.30 -9.65 11.03
N GLY A 72 9.14 -9.51 9.72
CA GLY A 72 9.71 -10.41 8.72
C GLY A 72 8.99 -11.76 8.65
N LEU A 73 9.67 -12.77 8.09
CA LEU A 73 9.12 -14.13 7.94
C LEU A 73 9.18 -14.88 9.27
N THR A 74 8.03 -15.01 9.93
CA THR A 74 7.83 -15.81 11.13
C THR A 74 6.77 -16.87 10.89
N TRP A 75 6.75 -17.96 11.70
CA TRP A 75 5.67 -18.93 11.61
C TRP A 75 4.30 -18.30 11.95
N HIS A 76 4.28 -17.38 12.92
CA HIS A 76 3.08 -16.63 13.27
C HIS A 76 2.61 -15.78 12.10
N GLY A 77 3.49 -14.99 11.49
CA GLY A 77 3.19 -14.17 10.31
C GLY A 77 2.73 -15.00 9.11
N PHE A 78 3.30 -16.21 8.91
CA PHE A 78 2.83 -17.13 7.88
C PHE A 78 1.37 -17.55 8.12
N VAL A 79 1.03 -18.00 9.33
CA VAL A 79 -0.35 -18.38 9.68
C VAL A 79 -1.27 -17.17 9.56
N TRP A 80 -0.86 -16.01 10.07
CA TRP A 80 -1.61 -14.77 9.97
C TRP A 80 -1.91 -14.40 8.52
N ALA A 81 -0.95 -14.48 7.61
CA ALA A 81 -1.15 -14.15 6.20
C ALA A 81 -2.28 -14.95 5.54
N PHE A 82 -2.47 -16.22 5.91
CA PHE A 82 -3.52 -17.09 5.37
C PHE A 82 -4.87 -16.93 6.07
N THR A 83 -4.90 -16.45 7.31
CA THR A 83 -6.11 -16.37 8.13
C THR A 83 -6.66 -14.97 8.27
N THR A 84 -5.88 -13.94 7.93
CA THR A 84 -6.28 -12.54 8.09
C THR A 84 -7.18 -12.04 6.97
N GLY A 85 -8.08 -11.09 7.33
CA GLY A 85 -8.78 -10.20 6.41
C GLY A 85 -8.29 -8.75 6.52
N HIS A 86 -7.05 -8.55 6.97
CA HIS A 86 -6.46 -7.22 7.16
C HIS A 86 -6.57 -6.36 5.89
N ALA A 87 -6.79 -5.06 6.05
CA ALA A 87 -7.06 -4.13 4.96
C ALA A 87 -8.25 -4.55 4.07
N SER A 88 -9.23 -5.30 4.61
CA SER A 88 -10.39 -5.85 3.89
C SER A 88 -10.02 -6.70 2.69
N ASN A 89 -8.85 -7.35 2.71
CA ASN A 89 -8.32 -8.15 1.63
C ASN A 89 -7.79 -9.51 2.11
N TRP A 90 -7.96 -10.54 1.27
CA TRP A 90 -7.31 -11.84 1.46
C TRP A 90 -6.31 -12.07 0.31
N HIS A 91 -5.03 -11.81 0.57
CA HIS A 91 -3.94 -11.97 -0.39
C HIS A 91 -2.64 -12.44 0.30
N PRO A 92 -2.64 -13.69 0.81
CA PRO A 92 -1.56 -14.20 1.63
C PRO A 92 -0.17 -14.09 1.00
N LEU A 93 -0.05 -14.29 -0.32
CA LEU A 93 1.26 -14.22 -0.99
C LEU A 93 1.79 -12.78 -1.08
N THR A 94 0.91 -11.77 -1.13
CA THR A 94 1.34 -10.37 -1.07
C THR A 94 1.93 -10.06 0.30
N TRP A 95 1.29 -10.50 1.39
CA TRP A 95 1.82 -10.36 2.75
C TRP A 95 3.18 -11.04 2.89
N LEU A 96 3.28 -12.33 2.49
CA LEU A 96 4.54 -13.08 2.53
C LEU A 96 5.62 -12.44 1.67
N SER A 97 5.29 -11.83 0.54
CA SER A 97 6.24 -11.10 -0.30
C SER A 97 6.82 -9.89 0.43
N HIS A 98 6.00 -9.10 1.13
CA HIS A 98 6.48 -7.97 1.93
C HIS A 98 7.29 -8.42 3.15
N MET A 99 6.85 -9.48 3.86
CA MET A 99 7.62 -10.10 4.95
C MET A 99 8.99 -10.60 4.47
N SER A 100 9.06 -11.15 3.24
CA SER A 100 10.33 -11.58 2.63
C SER A 100 11.26 -10.41 2.37
N ASP A 101 10.72 -9.28 1.89
CA ASP A 101 11.52 -8.07 1.68
C ASP A 101 12.09 -7.56 3.01
N VAL A 102 11.26 -7.51 4.07
CA VAL A 102 11.70 -7.11 5.40
C VAL A 102 12.76 -8.05 5.95
N GLN A 103 12.58 -9.37 5.79
CA GLN A 103 13.56 -10.38 6.22
C GLN A 103 14.92 -10.21 5.54
N LEU A 104 14.94 -9.84 4.27
CA LEU A 104 16.16 -9.75 3.47
C LEU A 104 16.84 -8.37 3.55
N PHE A 105 16.07 -7.32 3.66
CA PHE A 105 16.55 -5.95 3.46
C PHE A 105 16.16 -4.99 4.61
N GLY A 106 15.47 -5.47 5.64
CA GLY A 106 14.89 -4.63 6.68
C GLY A 106 13.76 -3.75 6.17
N MET A 107 13.47 -2.69 6.90
CA MET A 107 12.36 -1.74 6.60
C MET A 107 12.75 -0.65 5.58
N ALA A 108 13.67 -0.94 4.66
CA ALA A 108 14.09 0.00 3.62
C ALA A 108 13.05 0.07 2.49
N ALA A 109 12.34 1.19 2.33
CA ALA A 109 11.32 1.39 1.29
C ALA A 109 11.88 1.15 -0.13
N GLY A 110 13.13 1.54 -0.38
CA GLY A 110 13.81 1.33 -1.68
C GLY A 110 13.86 -0.14 -2.10
N SER A 111 14.02 -1.07 -1.17
CA SER A 111 14.03 -2.50 -1.49
C SER A 111 12.65 -3.01 -1.92
N HIS A 112 11.57 -2.53 -1.29
CA HIS A 112 10.21 -2.83 -1.72
C HIS A 112 9.93 -2.30 -3.14
N HIS A 113 10.37 -1.08 -3.45
CA HIS A 113 10.27 -0.55 -4.81
C HIS A 113 11.07 -1.38 -5.81
N LEU A 114 12.30 -1.81 -5.46
CA LEU A 114 13.12 -2.66 -6.32
C LEU A 114 12.40 -3.95 -6.70
N ILE A 115 11.82 -4.63 -5.74
CA ILE A 115 11.09 -5.90 -6.01
C ILE A 115 9.88 -5.65 -6.92
N ASN A 116 9.12 -4.53 -6.74
CA ASN A 116 8.06 -4.17 -7.67
C ASN A 116 8.58 -3.98 -9.10
N ILE A 117 9.72 -3.28 -9.25
CA ILE A 117 10.36 -3.04 -10.54
C ILE A 117 10.82 -4.36 -11.19
N LEU A 118 11.44 -5.26 -10.42
CA LEU A 118 11.87 -6.58 -10.90
C LEU A 118 10.69 -7.44 -11.34
N LEU A 119 9.58 -7.42 -10.60
CA LEU A 119 8.35 -8.09 -10.99
C LEU A 119 7.76 -7.49 -12.28
N HIS A 120 7.80 -6.16 -12.44
CA HIS A 120 7.35 -5.51 -13.67
C HIS A 120 8.22 -5.86 -14.88
N ILE A 121 9.55 -5.91 -14.71
CA ILE A 121 10.48 -6.40 -15.73
C ILE A 121 10.11 -7.85 -16.12
N ALA A 122 9.95 -8.72 -15.14
CA ALA A 122 9.57 -10.12 -15.37
C ALA A 122 8.23 -10.21 -16.13
N ASN A 123 7.22 -9.41 -15.75
CA ASN A 123 5.92 -9.37 -16.42
C ASN A 123 6.05 -8.96 -17.90
N ALA A 124 6.81 -7.91 -18.19
CA ALA A 124 7.02 -7.44 -19.55
C ALA A 124 7.75 -8.49 -20.42
N LEU A 125 8.77 -9.13 -19.86
CA LEU A 125 9.51 -10.18 -20.55
C LEU A 125 8.66 -11.44 -20.77
N LEU A 126 7.93 -11.88 -19.75
CA LEU A 126 7.03 -13.02 -19.86
C LEU A 126 5.93 -12.74 -20.89
N LEU A 127 5.33 -11.53 -20.91
CA LEU A 127 4.35 -11.14 -21.91
C LEU A 127 4.95 -11.21 -23.34
N LEU A 128 6.13 -10.64 -23.53
CA LEU A 128 6.87 -10.67 -24.79
C LEU A 128 7.03 -12.12 -25.31
N TRP A 129 7.56 -12.98 -24.45
CA TRP A 129 7.84 -14.37 -24.81
C TRP A 129 6.57 -15.21 -24.98
N ALA A 130 5.50 -14.97 -24.19
CA ALA A 130 4.22 -15.64 -24.34
C ALA A 130 3.59 -15.34 -25.71
N LEU A 131 3.51 -14.05 -26.07
CA LEU A 131 2.97 -13.61 -27.34
C LEU A 131 3.79 -14.14 -28.53
N PHE A 132 5.11 -14.06 -28.46
CA PHE A 132 5.98 -14.62 -29.48
C PHE A 132 5.78 -16.13 -29.64
N ARG A 133 5.72 -16.89 -28.56
CA ARG A 133 5.51 -18.35 -28.59
C ARG A 133 4.15 -18.75 -29.15
N MET A 134 3.12 -17.93 -28.95
CA MET A 134 1.78 -18.19 -29.45
C MET A 134 1.61 -17.79 -30.91
N THR A 135 2.23 -16.67 -31.33
CA THR A 135 1.95 -16.06 -32.66
C THR A 135 3.08 -16.27 -33.68
N GLY A 136 4.31 -16.50 -33.24
CA GLY A 136 5.53 -16.49 -34.07
C GLY A 136 5.94 -15.09 -34.56
N ALA A 137 5.16 -14.08 -34.26
CA ALA A 137 5.31 -12.72 -34.77
C ALA A 137 6.10 -11.86 -33.79
N TRP A 138 7.46 -11.87 -33.88
CA TRP A 138 8.29 -11.19 -32.90
C TRP A 138 8.08 -9.66 -32.86
N ARG A 139 7.91 -8.98 -34.03
CA ARG A 139 7.71 -7.52 -34.09
C ARG A 139 6.44 -7.06 -33.36
N PRO A 140 5.25 -7.59 -33.67
CA PRO A 140 4.05 -7.24 -32.92
C PRO A 140 4.17 -7.58 -31.43
N SER A 141 4.74 -8.73 -31.06
CA SER A 141 4.95 -9.12 -29.67
C SER A 141 5.86 -8.13 -28.93
N ALA A 142 6.93 -7.65 -29.59
CA ALA A 142 7.82 -6.64 -29.06
C ALA A 142 7.11 -5.31 -28.79
N VAL A 143 6.26 -4.85 -29.74
CA VAL A 143 5.53 -3.58 -29.58
C VAL A 143 4.49 -3.67 -28.46
N VAL A 144 3.73 -4.77 -28.35
CA VAL A 144 2.79 -4.95 -27.24
C VAL A 144 3.49 -4.96 -25.90
N ALA A 145 4.61 -5.71 -25.79
CA ALA A 145 5.39 -5.75 -24.55
C ALA A 145 6.03 -4.41 -24.22
N ALA A 146 6.47 -3.64 -25.22
CA ALA A 146 7.01 -2.31 -25.03
C ALA A 146 5.92 -1.33 -24.54
N LEU A 147 4.75 -1.33 -25.14
CA LEU A 147 3.62 -0.52 -24.68
C LEU A 147 3.24 -0.90 -23.23
N PHE A 148 3.18 -2.18 -22.91
CA PHE A 148 2.94 -2.64 -21.55
C PHE A 148 4.01 -2.15 -20.57
N ALA A 149 5.29 -2.22 -20.97
CA ALA A 149 6.43 -1.87 -20.12
C ALA A 149 6.52 -0.38 -19.79
N VAL A 150 6.14 0.51 -20.73
CA VAL A 150 6.40 1.94 -20.60
C VAL A 150 5.14 2.80 -20.50
N HIS A 151 3.93 2.21 -20.47
CA HIS A 151 2.70 2.99 -20.46
C HIS A 151 2.51 3.73 -19.13
N PRO A 152 2.27 5.05 -19.11
CA PRO A 152 2.14 5.84 -17.89
C PRO A 152 1.04 5.39 -16.93
N MET A 153 -0.03 4.78 -17.45
CA MET A 153 -1.13 4.20 -16.65
C MET A 153 -0.68 3.03 -15.75
N HIS A 154 0.48 2.42 -16.02
CA HIS A 154 1.02 1.32 -15.22
C HIS A 154 1.93 1.80 -14.08
N VAL A 155 2.23 3.10 -14.01
CA VAL A 155 3.12 3.67 -12.99
C VAL A 155 2.55 3.44 -11.59
N GLU A 156 1.26 3.62 -11.38
CA GLU A 156 0.60 3.40 -10.09
C GLU A 156 0.84 1.98 -9.58
N SER A 157 0.67 0.95 -10.42
CA SER A 157 0.88 -0.46 -10.04
C SER A 157 2.33 -0.81 -9.69
N VAL A 158 3.31 -0.04 -10.19
CA VAL A 158 4.74 -0.35 -10.02
C VAL A 158 5.40 0.54 -8.97
N ALA A 159 5.12 1.85 -9.00
CA ALA A 159 5.74 2.83 -8.12
C ALA A 159 5.15 2.83 -6.71
N TRP A 160 3.91 2.42 -6.53
CA TRP A 160 3.26 2.33 -5.22
C TRP A 160 3.57 0.99 -4.56
N ILE A 161 4.17 1.00 -3.36
CA ILE A 161 4.60 -0.22 -2.65
C ILE A 161 3.40 -1.12 -2.34
N ALA A 162 2.30 -0.56 -1.83
CA ALA A 162 1.08 -1.31 -1.48
C ALA A 162 0.43 -2.00 -2.69
N GLU A 163 0.72 -1.57 -3.94
CA GLU A 163 0.26 -2.25 -5.16
C GLU A 163 1.18 -3.40 -5.62
N ARG A 164 2.08 -3.90 -4.75
CA ARG A 164 2.79 -5.18 -4.93
C ARG A 164 1.86 -6.28 -5.43
N LYS A 165 0.64 -6.28 -4.92
CA LYS A 165 -0.42 -7.22 -5.29
C LYS A 165 -0.71 -7.22 -6.79
N ASP A 166 -0.58 -6.09 -7.50
CA ASP A 166 -0.79 -6.01 -8.95
C ASP A 166 0.34 -6.67 -9.73
N VAL A 167 1.57 -6.28 -9.45
CA VAL A 167 2.73 -6.80 -10.18
C VAL A 167 2.99 -8.27 -9.85
N LEU A 168 2.76 -8.71 -8.61
CA LEU A 168 2.92 -10.10 -8.18
C LEU A 168 1.82 -11.00 -8.77
N SER A 169 0.56 -10.59 -8.71
CA SER A 169 -0.53 -11.38 -9.31
C SER A 169 -0.37 -11.47 -10.83
N SER A 170 0.04 -10.39 -11.48
CA SER A 170 0.33 -10.38 -12.92
C SER A 170 1.52 -11.26 -13.28
N PHE A 171 2.52 -11.40 -12.40
CA PHE A 171 3.61 -12.35 -12.58
C PHE A 171 3.09 -13.79 -12.65
N PHE A 172 2.22 -14.18 -11.73
CA PHE A 172 1.56 -15.49 -11.80
C PHE A 172 0.59 -15.61 -12.97
N TRP A 173 -0.07 -14.52 -13.39
CA TRP A 173 -0.84 -14.48 -14.63
C TRP A 173 0.02 -14.87 -15.83
N MET A 174 1.15 -14.20 -16.00
CA MET A 174 2.05 -14.46 -17.13
C MET A 174 2.66 -15.87 -17.07
N LEU A 175 3.04 -16.35 -15.87
CA LEU A 175 3.51 -17.74 -15.69
C LEU A 175 2.41 -18.74 -16.03
N THR A 176 1.15 -18.47 -15.66
CA THR A 176 0.00 -19.31 -16.02
C THR A 176 -0.18 -19.40 -17.55
N LEU A 177 -0.02 -18.28 -18.26
CA LEU A 177 -0.01 -18.29 -19.74
C LEU A 177 1.09 -19.18 -20.30
N HIS A 178 2.33 -19.07 -19.77
CA HIS A 178 3.45 -19.93 -20.19
C HIS A 178 3.20 -21.41 -19.89
N GLY A 179 2.70 -21.71 -18.69
CA GLY A 179 2.29 -23.06 -18.30
C GLY A 179 1.23 -23.61 -19.23
N TYR A 180 0.23 -22.78 -19.56
CA TYR A 180 -0.86 -23.15 -20.45
C TYR A 180 -0.36 -23.40 -21.87
N ILE A 181 0.49 -22.56 -22.45
CA ILE A 181 1.14 -22.78 -23.75
C ILE A 181 1.91 -24.11 -23.74
N HIS A 182 2.60 -24.42 -22.68
CA HIS A 182 3.35 -25.68 -22.54
C HIS A 182 2.43 -26.90 -22.40
N TYR A 183 1.31 -26.76 -21.68
CA TYR A 183 0.29 -27.79 -21.56
C TYR A 183 -0.35 -28.08 -22.93
N VAL A 184 -0.80 -27.05 -23.65
CA VAL A 184 -1.48 -27.20 -24.94
C VAL A 184 -0.57 -27.86 -26.01
N ARG A 185 0.75 -27.59 -25.98
CA ARG A 185 1.72 -28.25 -26.88
C ARG A 185 1.87 -29.75 -26.62
N ARG A 186 1.85 -30.16 -25.38
CA ARG A 186 2.05 -31.54 -24.95
C ARG A 186 1.13 -31.82 -23.75
N PRO A 187 -0.15 -32.16 -23.99
CA PRO A 187 -1.10 -32.40 -22.91
C PRO A 187 -0.62 -33.50 -21.97
N ALA A 188 -0.56 -33.16 -20.67
CA ALA A 188 -0.25 -34.11 -19.61
C ALA A 188 -0.84 -33.60 -18.28
N LEU A 189 -1.28 -34.48 -17.40
CA LEU A 189 -1.88 -34.13 -16.13
C LEU A 189 -0.94 -33.26 -15.26
N LYS A 190 0.34 -33.59 -15.20
CA LYS A 190 1.34 -32.79 -14.44
C LYS A 190 1.40 -31.34 -14.90
N ARG A 191 1.33 -31.08 -16.23
CA ARG A 191 1.35 -29.73 -16.78
C ARG A 191 0.04 -28.99 -16.52
N TYR A 192 -1.08 -29.71 -16.60
CA TYR A 192 -2.38 -29.17 -16.24
C TYR A 192 -2.44 -28.73 -14.79
N LEU A 193 -1.97 -29.60 -13.86
CA LEU A 193 -1.89 -29.28 -12.43
C LEU A 193 -0.95 -28.10 -12.17
N ALA A 194 0.16 -27.97 -12.90
CA ALA A 194 1.04 -26.81 -12.81
C ALA A 194 0.33 -25.52 -13.21
N VAL A 195 -0.52 -25.53 -14.26
CA VAL A 195 -1.34 -24.37 -14.64
C VAL A 195 -2.33 -24.02 -13.52
N ALA A 196 -2.99 -25.03 -12.93
CA ALA A 196 -3.92 -24.84 -11.81
C ALA A 196 -3.23 -24.26 -10.58
N ALA A 197 -2.03 -24.75 -10.25
CA ALA A 197 -1.22 -24.24 -9.13
C ALA A 197 -0.79 -22.79 -9.35
N LEU A 198 -0.30 -22.43 -10.55
CA LEU A 198 0.09 -21.06 -10.87
C LEU A 198 -1.11 -20.09 -10.83
N LEU A 199 -2.29 -20.52 -11.30
CA LEU A 199 -3.52 -19.76 -11.15
C LEU A 199 -3.87 -19.56 -9.67
N ALA A 200 -3.82 -20.60 -8.85
CA ALA A 200 -4.09 -20.53 -7.42
C ALA A 200 -3.13 -19.56 -6.70
N LEU A 201 -1.83 -19.61 -7.00
CA LEU A 201 -0.83 -18.68 -6.47
C LEU A 201 -1.15 -17.23 -6.87
N GLY A 202 -1.58 -17.01 -8.11
CA GLY A 202 -2.00 -15.69 -8.57
C GLY A 202 -3.25 -15.17 -7.84
N LEU A 203 -4.26 -16.02 -7.64
CA LEU A 203 -5.48 -15.69 -6.89
C LEU A 203 -5.18 -15.38 -5.41
N MET A 204 -4.18 -16.05 -4.83
CA MET A 204 -3.67 -15.75 -3.48
C MET A 204 -2.83 -14.46 -3.41
N SER A 205 -2.43 -13.89 -4.54
CA SER A 205 -1.73 -12.59 -4.60
C SER A 205 -2.70 -11.43 -4.77
N LYS A 206 -3.68 -11.55 -5.66
CA LYS A 206 -4.80 -10.60 -5.86
C LYS A 206 -5.95 -11.31 -6.57
N PRO A 207 -7.21 -11.11 -6.15
CA PRO A 207 -8.38 -11.78 -6.75
C PRO A 207 -8.64 -11.45 -8.23
N MET A 208 -7.97 -10.48 -8.82
CA MET A 208 -8.21 -10.07 -10.22
C MET A 208 -8.02 -11.20 -11.25
N LEU A 209 -7.29 -12.26 -10.90
CA LEU A 209 -7.08 -13.43 -11.78
C LEU A 209 -8.33 -14.27 -11.99
N VAL A 210 -9.44 -13.98 -11.31
CA VAL A 210 -10.72 -14.71 -11.50
C VAL A 210 -11.20 -14.71 -12.95
N THR A 211 -10.75 -13.77 -13.76
CA THR A 211 -11.09 -13.66 -15.20
C THR A 211 -10.15 -14.43 -16.12
N LEU A 212 -9.04 -14.97 -15.62
CA LEU A 212 -8.04 -15.67 -16.45
C LEU A 212 -8.60 -16.90 -17.17
N PRO A 213 -9.49 -17.74 -16.59
CA PRO A 213 -10.09 -18.86 -17.34
C PRO A 213 -10.81 -18.44 -18.62
N PHE A 214 -11.48 -17.27 -18.61
CA PHE A 214 -12.09 -16.70 -19.81
C PHE A 214 -11.04 -16.28 -20.84
N VAL A 215 -9.95 -15.68 -20.39
CA VAL A 215 -8.83 -15.29 -21.26
C VAL A 215 -8.18 -16.52 -21.90
N LEU A 216 -8.03 -17.62 -21.17
CA LEU A 216 -7.53 -18.87 -21.73
C LEU A 216 -8.44 -19.40 -22.84
N LEU A 217 -9.78 -19.28 -22.71
CA LEU A 217 -10.72 -19.61 -23.80
C LEU A 217 -10.57 -18.69 -25.00
N LEU A 218 -10.36 -17.38 -24.78
CA LEU A 218 -10.08 -16.44 -25.87
C LEU A 218 -8.79 -16.79 -26.61
N LEU A 219 -7.75 -17.19 -25.89
CA LEU A 219 -6.48 -17.63 -26.46
C LEU A 219 -6.61 -18.97 -27.21
N ASP A 220 -7.50 -19.87 -26.80
CA ASP A 220 -7.82 -21.10 -27.53
C ASP A 220 -8.43 -20.79 -28.90
N PHE A 221 -9.21 -19.69 -29.02
CA PHE A 221 -9.71 -19.21 -30.30
C PHE A 221 -8.58 -18.57 -31.13
N TRP A 222 -7.87 -17.59 -30.58
CA TRP A 222 -6.71 -16.98 -31.20
C TRP A 222 -5.71 -16.54 -30.11
N PRO A 223 -4.43 -16.79 -30.27
CA PRO A 223 -3.70 -17.33 -31.44
C PRO A 223 -3.50 -18.85 -31.45
N LEU A 224 -3.93 -19.61 -30.41
CA LEU A 224 -3.67 -21.05 -30.28
C LEU A 224 -4.44 -21.91 -31.27
N ARG A 225 -5.54 -21.39 -31.86
CA ARG A 225 -6.36 -22.04 -32.91
C ARG A 225 -6.86 -23.45 -32.56
N ARG A 226 -7.16 -23.69 -31.28
CA ARG A 226 -7.76 -24.94 -30.79
C ARG A 226 -9.26 -24.98 -31.03
N MET A 227 -9.84 -23.86 -31.43
CA MET A 227 -11.26 -23.62 -31.60
C MET A 227 -11.50 -23.11 -33.04
N GLN A 228 -12.35 -23.78 -33.78
CA GLN A 228 -12.73 -23.40 -35.16
C GLN A 228 -14.21 -22.96 -35.21
N LEU A 229 -14.51 -21.92 -36.01
CA LEU A 229 -15.86 -21.37 -36.14
C LEU A 229 -16.69 -22.07 -37.25
N GLU A 230 -16.31 -23.29 -37.64
CA GLU A 230 -16.98 -24.02 -38.70
C GLU A 230 -18.24 -24.74 -38.19
N ALA A 231 -19.26 -24.82 -39.04
CA ALA A 231 -20.48 -25.54 -38.73
C ALA A 231 -20.18 -27.04 -38.55
N GLY A 232 -20.59 -27.60 -37.42
CA GLY A 232 -20.33 -29.01 -37.05
C GLY A 232 -19.30 -29.24 -35.96
N GLN A 233 -18.49 -28.24 -35.60
CA GLN A 233 -17.46 -28.39 -34.55
C GLN A 233 -17.84 -27.81 -33.18
N ARG A 234 -19.15 -27.60 -32.92
CA ARG A 234 -19.66 -27.05 -31.64
C ARG A 234 -19.24 -27.87 -30.40
N TRP A 235 -19.03 -29.19 -30.55
CA TRP A 235 -18.58 -30.06 -29.47
C TRP A 235 -17.18 -29.73 -28.96
N GLN A 236 -16.30 -29.14 -29.81
CA GLN A 236 -14.95 -28.71 -29.38
C GLN A 236 -15.02 -27.60 -28.33
N TRP A 237 -15.96 -26.68 -28.42
CA TRP A 237 -16.21 -25.65 -27.45
C TRP A 237 -16.56 -26.22 -26.07
N LEU A 238 -17.42 -27.25 -26.06
CA LEU A 238 -17.80 -27.93 -24.83
C LEU A 238 -16.62 -28.65 -24.17
N LEU A 239 -15.72 -29.26 -24.94
CA LEU A 239 -14.54 -29.90 -24.44
C LEU A 239 -13.57 -28.88 -23.84
N LEU A 240 -13.32 -27.76 -24.51
CA LEU A 240 -12.46 -26.69 -24.02
C LEU A 240 -13.06 -26.01 -22.78
N LEU A 241 -14.37 -25.86 -22.73
CA LEU A 241 -15.05 -25.35 -21.54
C LEU A 241 -14.91 -26.34 -20.35
N ARG A 242 -15.14 -27.65 -20.57
CA ARG A 242 -14.90 -28.69 -19.54
C ARG A 242 -13.48 -28.68 -19.01
N GLU A 243 -12.50 -28.49 -19.89
CA GLU A 243 -11.09 -28.37 -19.49
C GLU A 243 -10.87 -27.19 -18.53
N LYS A 244 -11.66 -26.09 -18.62
CA LYS A 244 -11.52 -24.91 -17.76
C LYS A 244 -12.39 -24.94 -16.50
N ILE A 245 -13.32 -25.92 -16.35
CA ILE A 245 -14.18 -26.01 -15.15
C ILE A 245 -13.37 -25.96 -13.84
N PRO A 246 -12.27 -26.71 -13.65
CA PRO A 246 -11.48 -26.60 -12.43
C PRO A 246 -10.87 -25.23 -12.19
N PHE A 247 -10.49 -24.49 -13.25
CA PHE A 247 -9.98 -23.13 -13.14
C PHE A 247 -11.10 -22.14 -12.77
N PHE A 248 -12.30 -22.31 -13.33
CA PHE A 248 -13.48 -21.55 -12.92
C PHE A 248 -13.88 -21.83 -11.47
N ALA A 249 -13.75 -23.07 -11.01
CA ALA A 249 -14.02 -23.41 -9.61
C ALA A 249 -13.04 -22.72 -8.65
N LEU A 250 -11.72 -22.70 -8.97
CA LEU A 250 -10.74 -21.93 -8.21
C LEU A 250 -11.07 -20.44 -8.17
N SER A 251 -11.45 -19.86 -9.32
CA SER A 251 -11.87 -18.46 -9.42
C SER A 251 -13.13 -18.17 -8.60
N ALA A 252 -14.11 -19.06 -8.60
CA ALA A 252 -15.34 -18.92 -7.82
C ALA A 252 -15.06 -18.95 -6.31
N VAL A 253 -14.22 -19.89 -5.85
CA VAL A 253 -13.79 -19.96 -4.44
C VAL A 253 -13.09 -18.67 -4.03
N SER A 254 -12.13 -18.18 -4.82
CA SER A 254 -11.44 -16.91 -4.54
C SER A 254 -12.40 -15.73 -4.51
N SER A 255 -13.39 -15.67 -5.41
CA SER A 255 -14.41 -14.60 -5.41
C SER A 255 -15.26 -14.64 -4.15
N ILE A 256 -15.69 -15.82 -3.70
CA ILE A 256 -16.48 -15.98 -2.45
C ILE A 256 -15.66 -15.51 -1.25
N VAL A 257 -14.41 -15.96 -1.12
CA VAL A 257 -13.51 -15.54 -0.03
C VAL A 257 -13.35 -14.01 -0.03
N THR A 258 -13.10 -13.42 -1.20
CA THR A 258 -12.93 -11.96 -1.35
C THR A 258 -14.20 -11.20 -0.91
N ILE A 259 -15.37 -11.61 -1.38
CA ILE A 259 -16.64 -10.95 -1.02
C ILE A 259 -16.87 -11.05 0.49
N VAL A 260 -16.66 -12.23 1.10
CA VAL A 260 -16.85 -12.42 2.54
C VAL A 260 -15.90 -11.53 3.36
N VAL A 261 -14.62 -11.46 2.96
CA VAL A 261 -13.62 -10.62 3.66
C VAL A 261 -13.95 -9.13 3.51
N GLN A 262 -14.31 -8.68 2.32
CA GLN A 262 -14.67 -7.28 2.07
C GLN A 262 -15.97 -6.84 2.78
N LEU A 263 -16.96 -7.73 2.86
CA LEU A 263 -18.19 -7.46 3.62
C LEU A 263 -17.90 -7.35 5.13
N ARG A 264 -17.07 -8.26 5.67
CA ARG A 264 -16.67 -8.22 7.09
C ARG A 264 -15.83 -7.00 7.43
N GLY A 265 -14.99 -6.56 6.50
CA GLY A 265 -14.13 -5.39 6.66
C GLY A 265 -14.81 -4.05 6.36
N GLY A 266 -16.11 -4.05 5.99
CA GLY A 266 -16.86 -2.82 5.68
C GLY A 266 -16.41 -2.10 4.41
N ALA A 267 -15.61 -2.73 3.54
CA ALA A 267 -15.08 -2.10 2.34
C ALA A 267 -16.09 -1.99 1.19
N VAL A 268 -17.18 -2.77 1.23
CA VAL A 268 -18.22 -2.73 0.21
C VAL A 268 -19.18 -1.60 0.48
N THR A 269 -19.21 -0.62 -0.40
CA THR A 269 -20.15 0.50 -0.33
C THR A 269 -21.58 0.00 -0.51
N GLY A 270 -22.48 0.37 0.40
CA GLY A 270 -23.91 0.03 0.36
C GLY A 270 -24.61 0.58 -0.90
N LEU A 271 -25.77 0.01 -1.24
CA LEU A 271 -26.61 0.50 -2.35
C LEU A 271 -27.25 1.87 -2.03
N GLU A 272 -27.31 2.23 -0.75
CA GLU A 272 -27.80 3.53 -0.28
C GLU A 272 -26.85 4.66 -0.69
N ALA A 273 -25.54 4.43 -0.62
CA ALA A 273 -24.53 5.42 -1.00
C ALA A 273 -24.37 5.56 -2.52
N ALA A 274 -24.54 4.47 -3.29
CA ALA A 274 -24.49 4.50 -4.75
C ALA A 274 -25.44 3.44 -5.34
N SER A 275 -26.51 3.88 -6.00
CA SER A 275 -27.49 2.98 -6.63
C SER A 275 -26.85 2.13 -7.73
N LEU A 276 -27.41 0.97 -8.02
CA LEU A 276 -26.94 0.08 -9.10
C LEU A 276 -26.91 0.80 -10.46
N ALA A 277 -27.91 1.67 -10.73
CA ALA A 277 -27.95 2.47 -11.95
C ALA A 277 -26.78 3.43 -12.05
N SER A 278 -26.42 4.10 -10.95
CA SER A 278 -25.27 4.99 -10.88
C SER A 278 -23.94 4.24 -11.09
N ARG A 279 -23.79 3.05 -10.47
CA ARG A 279 -22.62 2.18 -10.67
C ARG A 279 -22.49 1.70 -12.12
N ALA A 280 -23.60 1.28 -12.72
CA ALA A 280 -23.62 0.87 -14.12
C ALA A 280 -23.25 2.03 -15.07
N ALA A 281 -23.79 3.22 -14.81
CA ALA A 281 -23.44 4.42 -15.58
C ALA A 281 -21.96 4.76 -15.47
N ASN A 282 -21.40 4.73 -14.24
CA ASN A 282 -19.97 4.94 -14.02
C ASN A 282 -19.11 3.87 -14.72
N ALA A 283 -19.48 2.60 -14.64
CA ALA A 283 -18.78 1.50 -15.31
C ALA A 283 -18.70 1.71 -16.82
N LEU A 284 -19.84 2.04 -17.48
CA LEU A 284 -19.89 2.30 -18.93
C LEU A 284 -18.96 3.45 -19.34
N VAL A 285 -18.98 4.55 -18.61
CA VAL A 285 -18.11 5.70 -18.89
C VAL A 285 -16.65 5.38 -18.60
N SER A 286 -16.37 4.61 -17.56
CA SER A 286 -15.01 4.20 -17.18
C SER A 286 -14.34 3.34 -18.25
N TYR A 287 -15.05 2.40 -18.89
CA TYR A 287 -14.53 1.66 -20.04
C TYR A 287 -14.03 2.59 -21.16
N LEU A 288 -14.82 3.57 -21.57
CA LEU A 288 -14.39 4.52 -22.61
C LEU A 288 -13.29 5.47 -22.13
N SER A 289 -13.35 5.90 -20.88
CA SER A 289 -12.31 6.74 -20.28
C SER A 289 -10.95 6.06 -20.29
N TYR A 290 -10.86 4.78 -19.96
CA TYR A 290 -9.60 4.03 -20.04
C TYR A 290 -9.10 3.90 -21.48
N ILE A 291 -9.98 3.66 -22.47
CA ILE A 291 -9.60 3.66 -23.88
C ILE A 291 -9.02 5.02 -24.27
N ALA A 292 -9.68 6.12 -23.89
CA ALA A 292 -9.16 7.47 -24.16
C ALA A 292 -7.80 7.71 -23.51
N LYS A 293 -7.61 7.30 -22.25
CA LYS A 293 -6.34 7.44 -21.53
C LYS A 293 -5.23 6.52 -22.07
N MET A 294 -5.56 5.40 -22.70
CA MET A 294 -4.58 4.58 -23.41
C MET A 294 -3.92 5.36 -24.56
N PHE A 295 -4.69 6.17 -25.29
CA PHE A 295 -4.14 6.99 -26.39
C PHE A 295 -3.59 8.35 -25.92
N TRP A 296 -4.15 8.91 -24.84
CA TRP A 296 -3.76 10.20 -24.28
C TRP A 296 -3.65 10.12 -22.76
N PRO A 297 -2.52 9.64 -22.23
CA PRO A 297 -2.32 9.43 -20.79
C PRO A 297 -1.99 10.74 -20.05
N ALA A 298 -2.89 11.71 -20.11
CA ALA A 298 -2.76 12.99 -19.42
C ALA A 298 -3.64 13.04 -18.16
N SER A 299 -3.27 13.87 -17.20
CA SER A 299 -3.98 14.07 -15.93
C SER A 299 -4.25 12.77 -15.19
N LEU A 300 -3.19 11.96 -15.04
CA LEU A 300 -3.21 10.74 -14.23
C LEU A 300 -3.03 11.14 -12.77
N VAL A 301 -3.96 10.72 -11.91
CA VAL A 301 -3.99 11.07 -10.49
C VAL A 301 -4.22 9.84 -9.63
N ALA A 302 -3.77 9.90 -8.38
CA ALA A 302 -3.89 8.77 -7.45
C ALA A 302 -5.35 8.44 -7.09
N TYR A 303 -6.25 9.43 -7.09
CA TYR A 303 -7.64 9.25 -6.72
C TYR A 303 -8.58 9.99 -7.67
N TYR A 304 -9.58 9.27 -8.17
CA TYR A 304 -10.66 9.80 -9.00
C TYR A 304 -11.96 9.76 -8.20
N PRO A 305 -12.48 10.91 -7.74
CA PRO A 305 -13.71 10.96 -6.95
C PRO A 305 -14.91 10.47 -7.75
N TYR A 306 -15.85 9.83 -7.06
CA TYR A 306 -17.12 9.42 -7.66
C TYR A 306 -17.96 10.67 -7.99
N LYS A 307 -18.46 10.73 -9.22
CA LYS A 307 -19.32 11.83 -9.70
C LYS A 307 -20.58 11.25 -10.33
N ALA A 308 -21.69 11.94 -10.15
CA ALA A 308 -22.91 11.60 -10.86
C ALA A 308 -22.68 11.67 -12.39
N VAL A 309 -22.93 10.56 -13.08
CA VAL A 309 -22.78 10.48 -14.54
C VAL A 309 -24.07 10.92 -15.20
N PRO A 310 -24.02 11.94 -16.10
CA PRO A 310 -25.18 12.32 -16.87
C PRO A 310 -25.73 11.16 -17.72
N TRP A 311 -27.04 10.97 -17.76
CA TRP A 311 -27.68 9.86 -18.44
C TRP A 311 -27.33 9.78 -19.94
N TRP A 312 -27.19 10.92 -20.62
CA TRP A 312 -26.79 10.98 -22.03
C TRP A 312 -25.36 10.48 -22.28
N LEU A 313 -24.45 10.71 -21.33
CA LEU A 313 -23.07 10.21 -21.39
C LEU A 313 -23.03 8.70 -21.16
N ALA A 314 -23.81 8.20 -20.22
CA ALA A 314 -23.96 6.75 -19.98
C ALA A 314 -24.58 6.04 -21.19
N GLY A 315 -25.65 6.62 -21.77
CA GLY A 315 -26.30 6.12 -22.98
C GLY A 315 -25.38 6.12 -24.20
N GLY A 316 -24.67 7.22 -24.43
CA GLY A 316 -23.66 7.30 -25.51
C GLY A 316 -22.54 6.26 -25.33
N SER A 317 -22.06 6.06 -24.07
CA SER A 317 -21.06 5.04 -23.77
C SER A 317 -21.57 3.63 -24.03
N LEU A 318 -22.80 3.32 -23.65
CA LEU A 318 -23.44 2.03 -23.93
C LEU A 318 -23.52 1.76 -25.44
N ILE A 319 -23.95 2.73 -26.22
CA ILE A 319 -24.05 2.60 -27.70
C ILE A 319 -22.65 2.35 -28.29
N ALA A 320 -21.64 3.10 -27.87
CA ALA A 320 -20.26 2.94 -28.36
C ALA A 320 -19.69 1.55 -28.03
N LEU A 321 -19.87 1.08 -26.78
CA LEU A 321 -19.43 -0.25 -26.36
C LEU A 321 -20.19 -1.37 -27.09
N ALA A 322 -21.50 -1.21 -27.29
CA ALA A 322 -22.32 -2.17 -28.05
C ALA A 322 -21.89 -2.23 -29.52
N ALA A 323 -21.64 -1.09 -30.15
CA ALA A 323 -21.15 -1.02 -31.54
C ALA A 323 -19.75 -1.67 -31.67
N ALA A 324 -18.83 -1.39 -30.75
CA ALA A 324 -17.49 -2.01 -30.72
C ALA A 324 -17.60 -3.54 -30.53
N THR A 325 -18.48 -4.00 -29.64
CA THR A 325 -18.72 -5.43 -29.37
C THR A 325 -19.33 -6.11 -30.61
N PHE A 326 -20.33 -5.48 -31.24
CA PHE A 326 -20.90 -5.97 -32.48
C PHE A 326 -19.85 -6.10 -33.59
N MET A 327 -18.99 -5.07 -33.73
CA MET A 327 -17.92 -5.09 -34.72
C MET A 327 -16.91 -6.21 -34.41
N ALA A 328 -16.55 -6.40 -33.13
CA ALA A 328 -15.64 -7.47 -32.71
C ALA A 328 -16.18 -8.86 -33.10
N VAL A 329 -17.49 -9.11 -32.91
CA VAL A 329 -18.12 -10.37 -33.29
C VAL A 329 -18.21 -10.52 -34.82
N ARG A 330 -18.59 -9.47 -35.54
CA ARG A 330 -18.69 -9.49 -37.03
C ARG A 330 -17.35 -9.71 -37.71
N LEU A 331 -16.27 -9.18 -37.15
CA LEU A 331 -14.93 -9.29 -37.71
C LEU A 331 -14.15 -10.53 -37.21
N ALA A 332 -14.72 -11.34 -36.32
CA ALA A 332 -14.05 -12.45 -35.67
C ALA A 332 -13.41 -13.46 -36.65
N ARG A 333 -14.07 -13.76 -37.75
CA ARG A 333 -13.55 -14.70 -38.81
C ARG A 333 -12.40 -14.08 -39.59
N LYS A 334 -12.45 -12.78 -39.88
CA LYS A 334 -11.44 -12.08 -40.71
C LYS A 334 -10.26 -11.59 -39.91
N TYR A 335 -10.53 -11.10 -38.69
CA TYR A 335 -9.52 -10.48 -37.80
C TYR A 335 -9.67 -11.04 -36.38
N PRO A 336 -9.26 -12.29 -36.13
CA PRO A 336 -9.52 -12.98 -34.86
C PRO A 336 -8.83 -12.34 -33.63
N TYR A 337 -7.77 -11.55 -33.82
CA TYR A 337 -7.16 -10.78 -32.76
C TYR A 337 -8.07 -9.68 -32.19
N PHE A 338 -9.02 -9.17 -32.98
CA PHE A 338 -9.91 -8.09 -32.57
C PHE A 338 -10.88 -8.52 -31.46
N PRO A 339 -11.71 -9.58 -31.62
CA PRO A 339 -12.56 -10.06 -30.54
C PRO A 339 -11.75 -10.53 -29.32
N VAL A 340 -10.59 -11.16 -29.53
CA VAL A 340 -9.74 -11.61 -28.40
C VAL A 340 -9.27 -10.43 -27.59
N GLY A 341 -8.73 -9.38 -28.21
CA GLY A 341 -8.28 -8.18 -27.50
C GLY A 341 -9.44 -7.42 -26.85
N TRP A 342 -10.59 -7.32 -27.56
CA TRP A 342 -11.78 -6.64 -27.06
C TRP A 342 -12.37 -7.31 -25.81
N PHE A 343 -12.63 -8.63 -25.89
CA PHE A 343 -13.16 -9.37 -24.75
C PHE A 343 -12.14 -9.57 -23.65
N TRP A 344 -10.84 -9.65 -23.95
CA TRP A 344 -9.80 -9.57 -22.93
C TRP A 344 -9.97 -8.28 -22.11
N TYR A 345 -10.00 -7.13 -22.77
CA TYR A 345 -10.17 -5.83 -22.12
C TYR A 345 -11.45 -5.76 -21.28
N LEU A 346 -12.61 -6.12 -21.84
CA LEU A 346 -13.88 -6.06 -21.12
C LEU A 346 -13.92 -6.98 -19.90
N LEU A 347 -13.50 -8.23 -20.07
CA LEU A 347 -13.61 -9.26 -19.03
C LEU A 347 -12.62 -9.01 -17.90
N THR A 348 -11.39 -8.59 -18.20
CA THR A 348 -10.36 -8.38 -17.15
C THR A 348 -10.60 -7.10 -16.34
N LEU A 349 -11.32 -6.12 -16.86
CA LEU A 349 -11.78 -4.96 -16.11
C LEU A 349 -13.03 -5.22 -15.27
N LEU A 350 -13.83 -6.23 -15.63
CA LEU A 350 -15.14 -6.47 -14.99
C LEU A 350 -15.10 -6.53 -13.46
N PRO A 351 -14.13 -7.19 -12.81
CA PRO A 351 -14.07 -7.26 -11.34
C PRO A 351 -13.85 -5.91 -10.64
N VAL A 352 -13.27 -4.93 -11.33
CA VAL A 352 -12.81 -3.65 -10.75
C VAL A 352 -13.44 -2.42 -11.40
N ILE A 353 -14.38 -2.60 -12.35
CA ILE A 353 -15.01 -1.50 -13.07
C ILE A 353 -16.01 -0.70 -12.21
N GLY A 354 -16.31 -1.16 -10.99
CA GLY A 354 -17.19 -0.47 -10.05
C GLY A 354 -18.66 -0.93 -10.07
N LEU A 355 -18.98 -2.09 -10.65
CA LEU A 355 -20.31 -2.71 -10.49
C LEU A 355 -20.52 -3.19 -9.03
N ILE A 356 -19.50 -3.83 -8.46
CA ILE A 356 -19.38 -4.03 -7.02
C ILE A 356 -18.44 -2.92 -6.56
N GLN A 357 -18.97 -1.91 -5.87
CA GLN A 357 -18.19 -0.76 -5.44
C GLN A 357 -17.41 -1.12 -4.19
N VAL A 358 -16.10 -1.06 -4.29
CA VAL A 358 -15.15 -1.23 -3.18
C VAL A 358 -14.36 0.08 -3.04
N GLY A 359 -14.50 0.73 -1.88
CA GLY A 359 -13.99 2.08 -1.65
C GLY A 359 -14.79 3.17 -2.40
N ASP A 360 -14.34 4.43 -2.28
CA ASP A 360 -15.07 5.63 -2.75
C ASP A 360 -14.62 6.14 -4.12
N GLN A 361 -13.69 5.44 -4.77
CA GLN A 361 -13.15 5.85 -6.05
C GLN A 361 -14.00 5.40 -7.23
N ALA A 362 -14.19 6.27 -8.21
CA ALA A 362 -14.90 5.95 -9.45
C ALA A 362 -14.10 5.00 -10.36
N ARG A 363 -12.78 5.12 -10.34
CA ARG A 363 -11.81 4.35 -11.15
C ARG A 363 -10.41 4.53 -10.58
N ALA A 364 -9.43 3.72 -11.07
CA ALA A 364 -8.02 3.86 -10.74
C ALA A 364 -7.16 3.48 -11.95
N ASP A 365 -6.04 4.16 -12.16
CA ASP A 365 -5.17 3.90 -13.32
C ASP A 365 -4.58 2.48 -13.26
N ARG A 366 -4.25 1.97 -12.07
CA ARG A 366 -3.77 0.61 -11.82
C ARG A 366 -4.68 -0.51 -12.33
N TYR A 367 -5.98 -0.27 -12.46
CA TYR A 367 -6.92 -1.27 -12.96
C TYR A 367 -6.69 -1.63 -14.42
N THR A 368 -5.88 -0.85 -15.16
CA THR A 368 -5.58 -1.07 -16.58
C THR A 368 -4.39 -2.01 -16.83
N TYR A 369 -3.64 -2.39 -15.79
CA TYR A 369 -2.35 -3.10 -15.91
C TYR A 369 -2.43 -4.38 -16.77
N VAL A 370 -3.40 -5.24 -16.53
CA VAL A 370 -3.64 -6.44 -17.37
C VAL A 370 -4.60 -6.17 -18.53
N PRO A 371 -5.70 -5.40 -18.35
CA PRO A 371 -6.67 -5.13 -19.40
C PRO A 371 -6.10 -4.49 -20.68
N PHE A 372 -5.13 -3.57 -20.53
CA PHE A 372 -4.56 -2.89 -21.71
C PHE A 372 -3.81 -3.81 -22.67
N VAL A 373 -3.35 -4.99 -22.22
CA VAL A 373 -2.77 -6.00 -23.12
C VAL A 373 -3.73 -6.34 -24.27
N GLY A 374 -5.05 -6.47 -23.97
CA GLY A 374 -6.08 -6.72 -24.98
C GLY A 374 -6.18 -5.60 -26.01
N LEU A 375 -6.18 -4.34 -25.57
CA LEU A 375 -6.24 -3.18 -26.47
C LEU A 375 -4.96 -3.01 -27.27
N PHE A 376 -3.79 -3.23 -26.66
CA PHE A 376 -2.51 -3.22 -27.39
C PHE A 376 -2.47 -4.29 -28.47
N LEU A 377 -3.01 -5.50 -28.22
CA LEU A 377 -3.15 -6.53 -29.26
C LEU A 377 -3.95 -6.01 -30.44
N ILE A 378 -5.11 -5.37 -30.22
CA ILE A 378 -5.94 -4.83 -31.30
C ILE A 378 -5.13 -3.81 -32.13
N VAL A 379 -4.56 -2.81 -31.46
CA VAL A 379 -3.86 -1.71 -32.16
C VAL A 379 -2.68 -2.23 -32.96
N VAL A 380 -1.85 -3.06 -32.33
CA VAL A 380 -0.59 -3.52 -32.96
C VAL A 380 -0.82 -4.46 -34.13
N TRP A 381 -1.87 -5.28 -34.11
CA TRP A 381 -2.20 -6.15 -35.24
C TRP A 381 -3.05 -5.45 -36.33
N ALA A 382 -3.82 -4.40 -35.97
CA ALA A 382 -4.65 -3.66 -36.93
C ALA A 382 -3.88 -2.61 -37.73
N VAL A 383 -3.00 -1.85 -37.09
CA VAL A 383 -2.29 -0.72 -37.72
C VAL A 383 -1.51 -1.10 -39.00
N PRO A 384 -0.80 -2.24 -39.08
CA PRO A 384 -0.15 -2.65 -40.33
C PRO A 384 -1.10 -2.85 -41.51
N LEU A 385 -2.36 -3.20 -41.24
CA LEU A 385 -3.38 -3.40 -42.29
C LEU A 385 -3.83 -2.08 -42.94
N LEU A 386 -3.81 -0.99 -42.17
CA LEU A 386 -4.18 0.35 -42.64
C LEU A 386 -3.18 0.92 -43.63
N LEU A 387 -1.90 0.52 -43.53
CA LEU A 387 -0.83 0.96 -44.43
C LEU A 387 -0.74 0.13 -45.74
N GLY A 388 -1.56 -0.89 -45.89
CA GLY A 388 -1.69 -1.69 -47.08
C GLY A 388 -0.33 -2.26 -47.56
N ARG A 389 -0.04 -2.07 -48.89
CA ARG A 389 1.20 -2.56 -49.55
C ARG A 389 2.29 -1.47 -49.66
N TRP A 390 2.25 -0.40 -48.90
CA TRP A 390 3.27 0.66 -48.95
C TRP A 390 4.65 0.09 -48.71
N ARG A 391 5.58 0.35 -49.65
CA ARG A 391 6.93 -0.24 -49.66
C ARG A 391 7.77 0.06 -48.41
N TYR A 392 7.56 1.23 -47.80
CA TYR A 392 8.27 1.68 -46.58
C TYR A 392 7.55 1.38 -45.28
N ARG A 393 6.40 0.68 -45.31
CA ARG A 393 5.58 0.44 -44.12
C ARG A 393 6.34 -0.14 -42.93
N GLY A 394 7.29 -1.06 -43.21
CA GLY A 394 8.07 -1.71 -42.14
C GLY A 394 8.96 -0.71 -41.40
N ALA A 395 9.69 0.13 -42.13
CA ALA A 395 10.53 1.18 -41.53
C ALA A 395 9.68 2.25 -40.81
N ALA A 396 8.58 2.69 -41.42
CA ALA A 396 7.70 3.68 -40.85
C ALA A 396 7.03 3.19 -39.54
N LEU A 397 6.58 1.95 -39.51
CA LEU A 397 6.00 1.35 -38.28
C LEU A 397 7.04 1.19 -37.17
N THR A 398 8.28 0.80 -37.54
CA THR A 398 9.36 0.70 -36.56
C THR A 398 9.71 2.07 -36.01
N ALA A 399 9.88 3.07 -36.86
CA ALA A 399 10.15 4.44 -36.44
C ALA A 399 9.02 5.00 -35.54
N ALA A 400 7.76 4.82 -35.95
CA ALA A 400 6.61 5.25 -35.17
C ALA A 400 6.54 4.56 -33.80
N ALA A 401 6.82 3.24 -33.75
CA ALA A 401 6.86 2.50 -32.49
C ALA A 401 7.98 3.00 -31.56
N VAL A 402 9.19 3.25 -32.10
CA VAL A 402 10.30 3.80 -31.31
C VAL A 402 9.97 5.19 -30.79
N ILE A 403 9.45 6.09 -31.61
CA ILE A 403 9.05 7.44 -31.20
C ILE A 403 7.99 7.36 -30.10
N LEU A 404 6.97 6.52 -30.28
CA LEU A 404 5.90 6.34 -29.29
C LEU A 404 6.44 5.80 -27.95
N VAL A 405 7.30 4.78 -28.00
CA VAL A 405 7.93 4.21 -26.80
C VAL A 405 8.78 5.25 -26.08
N CYS A 406 9.60 6.03 -26.80
CA CYS A 406 10.39 7.11 -26.20
C CYS A 406 9.50 8.19 -25.55
N ALA A 407 8.43 8.60 -26.23
CA ALA A 407 7.47 9.58 -25.69
C ALA A 407 6.77 9.06 -24.42
N LEU A 408 6.26 7.81 -24.46
CA LEU A 408 5.61 7.20 -23.30
C LEU A 408 6.62 6.98 -22.14
N THR A 409 7.87 6.64 -22.44
CA THR A 409 8.94 6.53 -21.44
C THR A 409 9.17 7.86 -20.72
N ALA A 410 9.22 8.98 -21.47
CA ALA A 410 9.39 10.31 -20.88
C ALA A 410 8.19 10.70 -20.00
N ILE A 411 6.96 10.42 -20.47
CA ILE A 411 5.73 10.70 -19.71
C ILE A 411 5.68 9.82 -18.44
N ALA A 412 5.97 8.52 -18.56
CA ALA A 412 5.99 7.60 -17.43
C ALA A 412 7.05 8.00 -16.39
N ARG A 413 8.24 8.42 -16.84
CA ARG A 413 9.31 8.92 -15.96
C ARG A 413 8.86 10.13 -15.14
N ASN A 414 8.16 11.08 -15.77
CA ASN A 414 7.57 12.21 -15.06
C ASN A 414 6.51 11.76 -14.06
N GLN A 415 5.65 10.81 -14.48
CA GLN A 415 4.59 10.28 -13.62
C GLN A 415 5.16 9.58 -12.37
N VAL A 416 6.26 8.81 -12.50
CA VAL A 416 6.96 8.21 -11.35
C VAL A 416 7.41 9.28 -10.35
N GLY A 417 7.84 10.45 -10.82
CA GLY A 417 8.29 11.55 -9.97
C GLY A 417 7.23 12.08 -8.99
N TYR A 418 5.94 11.91 -9.30
CA TYR A 418 4.86 12.30 -8.38
C TYR A 418 4.70 11.34 -7.20
N TRP A 419 5.18 10.09 -7.31
CA TRP A 419 5.12 9.07 -6.25
C TRP A 419 6.28 9.15 -5.25
N LYS A 420 7.12 10.19 -5.30
CA LYS A 420 8.29 10.33 -4.43
C LYS A 420 7.98 10.68 -2.97
N SER A 421 6.84 11.32 -2.71
CA SER A 421 6.37 11.72 -1.37
C SER A 421 4.89 12.07 -1.40
N ASP A 422 4.24 12.01 -0.23
CA ASP A 422 2.84 12.40 -0.07
C ASP A 422 2.57 13.82 -0.59
N LEU A 423 3.43 14.77 -0.25
CA LEU A 423 3.29 16.15 -0.72
C LEU A 423 3.28 16.23 -2.25
N ALA A 424 4.21 15.56 -2.94
CA ALA A 424 4.28 15.59 -4.40
C ALA A 424 3.06 14.91 -5.04
N LEU A 425 2.65 13.75 -4.51
CA LEU A 425 1.53 12.96 -5.01
C LEU A 425 0.21 13.73 -4.90
N TRP A 426 -0.04 14.29 -3.71
CA TRP A 426 -1.31 14.95 -3.45
C TRP A 426 -1.38 16.34 -4.04
N THR A 427 -0.26 17.09 -4.10
CA THR A 427 -0.20 18.37 -4.85
C THR A 427 -0.55 18.15 -6.32
N HIS A 428 0.05 17.14 -6.97
CA HIS A 428 -0.29 16.80 -8.35
C HIS A 428 -1.77 16.37 -8.49
N SER A 429 -2.27 15.59 -7.55
CA SER A 429 -3.65 15.07 -7.55
C SER A 429 -4.67 16.21 -7.38
N VAL A 430 -4.39 17.23 -6.58
CA VAL A 430 -5.23 18.44 -6.44
C VAL A 430 -5.20 19.27 -7.72
N GLN A 431 -4.01 19.49 -8.31
CA GLN A 431 -3.85 20.32 -9.52
C GLN A 431 -4.49 19.70 -10.76
N LYS A 432 -4.49 18.36 -10.89
CA LYS A 432 -4.94 17.63 -12.10
C LYS A 432 -6.23 16.85 -11.93
N GLY A 433 -6.65 16.56 -10.70
CA GLY A 433 -7.83 15.74 -10.39
C GLY A 433 -9.17 16.49 -10.49
N GLY A 434 -9.13 17.80 -10.72
CA GLY A 434 -10.30 18.67 -10.78
C GLY A 434 -10.75 19.16 -9.40
N ASP A 435 -11.56 20.22 -9.42
CA ASP A 435 -11.93 20.99 -8.22
C ASP A 435 -12.70 20.22 -7.15
N SER A 436 -13.32 19.11 -7.51
CA SER A 436 -14.13 18.29 -6.58
C SER A 436 -13.34 17.16 -5.87
N ASN A 437 -12.00 17.16 -5.95
CA ASN A 437 -11.19 16.10 -5.35
C ASN A 437 -10.91 16.37 -3.86
N TYR A 438 -11.95 16.22 -3.03
CA TYR A 438 -11.88 16.47 -1.60
C TYR A 438 -10.87 15.54 -0.88
N LEU A 439 -10.76 14.27 -1.29
CA LEU A 439 -9.82 13.33 -0.67
C LEU A 439 -8.36 13.75 -0.93
N ALA A 440 -8.04 14.13 -2.17
CA ALA A 440 -6.69 14.61 -2.48
C ALA A 440 -6.34 15.87 -1.66
N ARG A 441 -7.31 16.78 -1.43
CA ARG A 441 -7.12 17.95 -0.57
C ARG A 441 -6.91 17.55 0.89
N THR A 442 -7.70 16.59 1.42
CA THR A 442 -7.53 16.08 2.78
C THR A 442 -6.14 15.47 2.97
N LYS A 443 -5.68 14.65 2.03
CA LYS A 443 -4.34 14.03 2.09
C LYS A 443 -3.21 15.06 1.88
N LEU A 444 -3.41 16.06 1.01
CA LEU A 444 -2.46 17.17 0.86
C LEU A 444 -2.35 17.98 2.15
N ALA A 445 -3.48 18.27 2.79
CA ALA A 445 -3.51 18.99 4.06
C ALA A 445 -2.74 18.22 5.16
N SER A 446 -2.91 16.90 5.25
CA SER A 446 -2.13 16.06 6.17
C SER A 446 -0.63 16.17 5.88
N ALA A 447 -0.22 16.03 4.62
CA ALA A 447 1.20 16.12 4.24
C ALA A 447 1.81 17.51 4.54
N LEU A 448 1.04 18.57 4.38
CA LEU A 448 1.45 19.94 4.75
C LEU A 448 1.58 20.11 6.27
N ALA A 449 0.61 19.55 7.03
CA ALA A 449 0.64 19.58 8.50
C ALA A 449 1.85 18.84 9.08
N ASP A 450 2.26 17.73 8.46
CA ASP A 450 3.45 16.98 8.87
C ASP A 450 4.76 17.73 8.60
N GLN A 451 4.74 18.69 7.64
CA GLN A 451 5.86 19.59 7.38
C GLN A 451 5.82 20.89 8.22
N GLY A 452 4.80 21.04 9.06
CA GLY A 452 4.60 22.25 9.87
C GLY A 452 3.96 23.43 9.13
N GLU A 453 3.54 23.24 7.87
CA GLU A 453 2.89 24.24 7.05
C GLU A 453 1.40 24.39 7.43
N PHE A 454 1.15 24.77 8.70
CA PHE A 454 -0.19 24.72 9.30
C PHE A 454 -1.21 25.61 8.59
N SER A 455 -0.82 26.81 8.12
CA SER A 455 -1.75 27.72 7.42
C SER A 455 -2.25 27.11 6.11
N ALA A 456 -1.33 26.54 5.33
CA ALA A 456 -1.68 25.86 4.08
C ALA A 456 -2.50 24.58 4.32
N ALA A 457 -2.20 23.82 5.40
CA ALA A 457 -2.97 22.65 5.79
C ALA A 457 -4.43 23.03 6.13
N ILE A 458 -4.65 24.08 6.93
CA ILE A 458 -5.98 24.59 7.28
C ILE A 458 -6.77 24.95 6.02
N GLU A 459 -6.14 25.67 5.08
CA GLU A 459 -6.78 26.03 3.81
C GLU A 459 -7.27 24.80 3.04
N GLN A 460 -6.40 23.77 2.89
CA GLN A 460 -6.76 22.58 2.15
C GLN A 460 -7.81 21.72 2.87
N TYR A 461 -7.76 21.58 4.21
CA TYR A 461 -8.81 20.92 4.97
C TYR A 461 -10.14 21.66 4.87
N THR A 462 -10.16 22.99 5.01
CA THR A 462 -11.37 23.80 4.90
C THR A 462 -12.01 23.67 3.53
N GLU A 463 -11.20 23.68 2.46
CA GLU A 463 -11.71 23.50 1.11
C GLU A 463 -12.19 22.07 0.87
N ALA A 464 -11.53 21.06 1.46
CA ALA A 464 -12.02 19.67 1.40
C ALA A 464 -13.39 19.53 2.07
N LEU A 465 -13.58 20.14 3.24
CA LEU A 465 -14.84 20.15 3.99
C LEU A 465 -15.94 21.01 3.31
N ARG A 466 -15.56 22.06 2.57
CA ARG A 466 -16.51 22.80 1.74
C ARG A 466 -17.06 21.94 0.59
N LEU A 467 -16.23 21.05 0.03
CA LEU A 467 -16.61 20.13 -1.07
C LEU A 467 -17.43 18.94 -0.56
N ASN A 468 -17.07 18.42 0.58
CA ASN A 468 -17.77 17.33 1.26
C ASN A 468 -17.67 17.56 2.78
N PRO A 469 -18.75 18.00 3.43
CA PRO A 469 -18.75 18.25 4.88
C PRO A 469 -18.67 16.99 5.74
N ASP A 470 -19.00 15.83 5.20
CA ASP A 470 -19.09 14.58 5.96
C ASP A 470 -17.80 13.73 5.85
N ILE A 471 -16.62 14.38 5.98
CA ILE A 471 -15.32 13.69 5.96
C ILE A 471 -14.72 13.69 7.37
N ALA A 472 -14.92 12.59 8.12
CA ALA A 472 -14.40 12.45 9.48
C ALA A 472 -12.87 12.64 9.55
N GLU A 473 -12.11 12.10 8.58
CA GLU A 473 -10.65 12.30 8.50
C GLU A 473 -10.25 13.77 8.36
N ALA A 474 -10.97 14.55 7.57
CA ALA A 474 -10.64 15.97 7.36
C ALA A 474 -10.93 16.78 8.63
N HIS A 475 -12.05 16.52 9.31
CA HIS A 475 -12.36 17.11 10.60
C HIS A 475 -11.30 16.77 11.65
N ASN A 476 -10.94 15.49 11.79
CA ASN A 476 -9.90 15.06 12.72
C ASN A 476 -8.53 15.67 12.40
N GLY A 477 -8.15 15.74 11.13
CA GLY A 477 -6.90 16.35 10.69
C GLY A 477 -6.85 17.85 10.97
N LEU A 478 -7.91 18.59 10.66
CA LEU A 478 -8.04 20.03 10.94
C LEU A 478 -7.98 20.29 12.46
N ALA A 479 -8.70 19.49 13.26
CA ALA A 479 -8.66 19.56 14.72
C ALA A 479 -7.23 19.34 15.25
N THR A 480 -6.49 18.37 14.70
CA THR A 480 -5.09 18.11 15.07
C THR A 480 -4.18 19.31 14.76
N VAL A 481 -4.40 19.98 13.63
CA VAL A 481 -3.65 21.22 13.31
C VAL A 481 -3.98 22.32 14.30
N TYR A 482 -5.26 22.53 14.67
CA TYR A 482 -5.64 23.50 15.69
C TYR A 482 -5.07 23.16 17.04
N LEU A 483 -5.06 21.88 17.46
CA LEU A 483 -4.40 21.44 18.69
C LEU A 483 -2.91 21.79 18.72
N ARG A 484 -2.18 21.52 17.62
CA ARG A 484 -0.75 21.89 17.49
C ARG A 484 -0.51 23.40 17.56
N GLN A 485 -1.50 24.21 17.22
CA GLN A 485 -1.47 25.68 17.36
C GLN A 485 -1.96 26.17 18.74
N GLY A 486 -2.36 25.30 19.66
CA GLY A 486 -2.93 25.64 20.95
C GLY A 486 -4.37 26.15 20.90
N ARG A 487 -5.05 26.04 19.77
CA ARG A 487 -6.44 26.47 19.54
C ARG A 487 -7.40 25.37 19.99
N LEU A 488 -7.48 25.17 21.31
CA LEU A 488 -8.18 24.03 21.91
C LEU A 488 -9.69 24.00 21.64
N SER A 489 -10.35 25.16 21.58
CA SER A 489 -11.80 25.23 21.33
C SER A 489 -12.17 24.75 19.94
N GLU A 490 -11.46 25.24 18.93
CA GLU A 490 -11.69 24.83 17.53
C GLU A 490 -11.32 23.36 17.33
N ALA A 491 -10.26 22.88 17.99
CA ALA A 491 -9.92 21.46 17.97
C ALA A 491 -11.05 20.59 18.50
N MET A 492 -11.65 20.97 19.64
CA MET A 492 -12.78 20.24 20.24
C MET A 492 -14.00 20.18 19.33
N GLU A 493 -14.36 21.29 18.66
CA GLU A 493 -15.49 21.33 17.72
C GLU A 493 -15.29 20.33 16.58
N HIS A 494 -14.12 20.35 15.97
CA HIS A 494 -13.84 19.48 14.83
C HIS A 494 -13.65 18.00 15.23
N TYR A 495 -13.08 17.69 16.40
CA TYR A 495 -13.09 16.30 16.89
C TYR A 495 -14.50 15.80 17.19
N ALA A 496 -15.37 16.64 17.76
CA ALA A 496 -16.75 16.28 18.00
C ALA A 496 -17.49 15.99 16.68
N GLU A 497 -17.22 16.78 15.64
CA GLU A 497 -17.83 16.58 14.34
C GLU A 497 -17.29 15.31 13.65
N ALA A 498 -15.99 15.01 13.76
CA ALA A 498 -15.41 13.76 13.27
C ALA A 498 -16.07 12.53 13.91
N ILE A 499 -16.31 12.60 15.24
CA ILE A 499 -16.99 11.53 16.00
C ILE A 499 -18.47 11.45 15.63
N ARG A 500 -19.16 12.57 15.40
CA ARG A 500 -20.55 12.59 14.94
C ARG A 500 -20.72 11.88 13.60
N ILE A 501 -19.80 12.13 12.65
CA ILE A 501 -19.80 11.52 11.32
C ILE A 501 -19.44 10.03 11.41
N GLN A 502 -18.43 9.70 12.20
CA GLN A 502 -17.92 8.33 12.35
C GLN A 502 -17.75 7.98 13.85
N PRO A 503 -18.78 7.49 14.53
CA PRO A 503 -18.72 7.16 15.96
C PRO A 503 -17.67 6.10 16.33
N GLY A 504 -17.23 5.28 15.37
CA GLY A 504 -16.16 4.30 15.51
C GLY A 504 -14.77 4.82 15.17
N PHE A 505 -14.53 6.14 15.15
CA PHE A 505 -13.22 6.71 14.82
C PHE A 505 -12.33 6.81 16.07
N ALA A 506 -11.66 5.71 16.42
CA ALA A 506 -10.83 5.59 17.61
C ALA A 506 -9.82 6.74 17.76
N GLN A 507 -9.17 7.16 16.68
CA GLN A 507 -8.18 8.25 16.72
C GLN A 507 -8.81 9.59 17.11
N ALA A 508 -10.02 9.90 16.65
CA ALA A 508 -10.72 11.14 17.02
C ALA A 508 -11.09 11.16 18.51
N HIS A 509 -11.53 10.01 19.06
CA HIS A 509 -11.76 9.86 20.50
C HIS A 509 -10.46 10.08 21.29
N SER A 510 -9.36 9.43 20.89
CA SER A 510 -8.04 9.58 21.55
C SER A 510 -7.55 11.02 21.51
N ASN A 511 -7.64 11.68 20.36
CA ASN A 511 -7.21 13.07 20.21
C ASN A 511 -8.10 14.03 21.02
N ARG A 512 -9.41 13.80 21.08
CA ARG A 512 -10.32 14.57 21.93
C ARG A 512 -9.99 14.38 23.42
N GLY A 513 -9.66 13.15 23.83
CA GLY A 513 -9.17 12.86 25.17
C GLY A 513 -7.91 13.63 25.52
N THR A 514 -6.99 13.75 24.58
CA THR A 514 -5.77 14.56 24.74
C THR A 514 -6.09 16.05 25.00
N VAL A 515 -7.02 16.63 24.24
CA VAL A 515 -7.44 18.03 24.47
C VAL A 515 -8.10 18.19 25.83
N LEU A 516 -8.95 17.25 26.26
CA LEU A 516 -9.60 17.26 27.56
C LEU A 516 -8.56 17.18 28.69
N GLY A 517 -7.53 16.35 28.55
CA GLY A 517 -6.40 16.27 29.49
C GLY A 517 -5.67 17.60 29.61
N ILE A 518 -5.35 18.28 28.48
CA ILE A 518 -4.73 19.61 28.49
C ILE A 518 -5.61 20.66 29.20
N GLN A 519 -6.95 20.52 29.10
CA GLN A 519 -7.91 21.40 29.80
C GLN A 519 -8.08 21.05 31.28
N GLY A 520 -7.39 20.05 31.83
CA GLY A 520 -7.54 19.57 33.19
C GLY A 520 -8.81 18.75 33.46
N LYS A 521 -9.52 18.33 32.43
CA LYS A 521 -10.73 17.51 32.51
C LYS A 521 -10.39 16.02 32.47
N THR A 522 -9.55 15.59 33.41
CA THR A 522 -8.90 14.27 33.39
C THR A 522 -9.90 13.12 33.38
N GLY A 523 -11.02 13.23 34.15
CA GLY A 523 -12.06 12.20 34.15
C GLY A 523 -12.74 12.00 32.78
N GLU A 524 -13.04 13.10 32.06
CA GLU A 524 -13.61 13.04 30.72
C GLU A 524 -12.59 12.47 29.72
N ALA A 525 -11.30 12.85 29.86
CA ALA A 525 -10.21 12.32 29.04
C ALA A 525 -10.07 10.79 29.15
N VAL A 526 -10.14 10.26 30.38
CA VAL A 526 -10.11 8.81 30.65
C VAL A 526 -11.24 8.08 29.93
N GLU A 527 -12.47 8.61 29.94
CA GLU A 527 -13.60 7.98 29.24
C GLU A 527 -13.45 8.01 27.72
N GLU A 528 -12.88 9.08 27.17
CA GLU A 528 -12.57 9.15 25.74
C GLU A 528 -11.51 8.13 25.32
N PHE A 529 -10.41 8.01 26.08
CA PHE A 529 -9.38 7.00 25.82
C PHE A 529 -9.89 5.57 25.99
N ARG A 530 -10.76 5.32 26.97
CA ARG A 530 -11.42 4.02 27.11
C ARG A 530 -12.32 3.70 25.92
N THR A 531 -13.02 4.70 25.39
CA THR A 531 -13.86 4.54 24.19
C THR A 531 -12.98 4.24 22.97
N ALA A 532 -11.87 4.96 22.79
CA ALA A 532 -10.90 4.70 21.74
C ALA A 532 -10.38 3.25 21.80
N LEU A 533 -10.01 2.76 22.98
CA LEU A 533 -9.53 1.40 23.19
C LEU A 533 -10.59 0.30 23.03
N LYS A 534 -11.86 0.59 23.30
CA LYS A 534 -12.96 -0.35 22.96
C LYS A 534 -13.07 -0.56 21.46
N ILE A 535 -12.78 0.49 20.68
CA ILE A 535 -12.81 0.44 19.20
C ILE A 535 -11.54 -0.23 18.66
N ASN A 536 -10.36 0.17 19.16
CA ASN A 536 -9.06 -0.35 18.74
C ASN A 536 -8.23 -0.81 19.95
N PRO A 537 -8.42 -2.03 20.44
CA PRO A 537 -7.72 -2.54 21.63
C PRO A 537 -6.24 -2.87 21.42
N GLY A 538 -5.77 -2.86 20.18
CA GLY A 538 -4.38 -3.17 19.83
C GLY A 538 -3.47 -1.96 19.64
N ASP A 539 -3.85 -0.77 20.06
CA ASP A 539 -3.08 0.46 19.85
C ASP A 539 -2.26 0.83 21.09
N ALA A 540 -0.94 0.71 20.98
CA ALA A 540 -0.02 0.99 22.08
C ALA A 540 -0.04 2.47 22.53
N GLU A 541 -0.24 3.41 21.59
CA GLU A 541 -0.30 4.84 21.88
C GLU A 541 -1.57 5.20 22.67
N MET A 542 -2.69 4.60 22.33
CA MET A 542 -3.94 4.81 23.08
C MET A 542 -3.85 4.24 24.50
N HIS A 543 -3.21 3.09 24.71
CA HIS A 543 -2.92 2.56 26.04
C HIS A 543 -1.97 3.50 26.81
N TYR A 544 -0.93 4.01 26.16
CA TYR A 544 -0.02 4.99 26.76
C TYR A 544 -0.77 6.26 27.19
N ASN A 545 -1.62 6.83 26.36
CA ASN A 545 -2.39 8.03 26.66
C ASN A 545 -3.39 7.81 27.81
N LEU A 546 -4.05 6.65 27.84
CA LEU A 546 -4.91 6.28 28.97
C LEU A 546 -4.12 6.13 30.26
N GLY A 547 -2.95 5.46 30.20
CA GLY A 547 -2.05 5.30 31.34
C GLY A 547 -1.57 6.65 31.88
N TYR A 548 -1.25 7.59 30.99
CA TYR A 548 -0.88 8.94 31.36
C TYR A 548 -2.03 9.68 32.09
N ALA A 549 -3.24 9.67 31.53
CA ALA A 549 -4.40 10.30 32.14
C ALA A 549 -4.77 9.66 33.48
N LEU A 550 -4.66 8.34 33.62
CA LEU A 550 -4.90 7.64 34.89
C LEU A 550 -3.86 7.98 35.95
N ALA A 551 -2.59 8.12 35.56
CA ALA A 551 -1.55 8.55 36.48
C ALA A 551 -1.78 9.97 37.00
N ASP A 552 -2.22 10.87 36.13
CA ASP A 552 -2.59 12.26 36.46
C ASP A 552 -3.83 12.30 37.37
N ASP A 553 -4.77 11.34 37.21
CA ASP A 553 -5.95 11.15 38.08
C ASP A 553 -5.61 10.43 39.43
N GLY A 554 -4.34 10.11 39.66
CA GLY A 554 -3.87 9.41 40.86
C GLY A 554 -4.16 7.91 40.90
N LYS A 555 -4.70 7.33 39.84
CA LYS A 555 -5.03 5.90 39.71
C LYS A 555 -3.78 5.11 39.27
N LEU A 556 -2.79 5.03 40.17
CA LEU A 556 -1.45 4.55 39.84
C LEU A 556 -1.44 3.07 39.37
N ASP A 557 -2.20 2.19 40.01
CA ASP A 557 -2.24 0.77 39.64
C ASP A 557 -2.86 0.55 38.26
N ASP A 558 -3.93 1.28 37.95
CA ASP A 558 -4.55 1.26 36.61
C ASP A 558 -3.58 1.81 35.54
N ALA A 559 -2.84 2.87 35.88
CA ALA A 559 -1.82 3.44 34.97
C ALA A 559 -0.70 2.43 34.67
N ILE A 560 -0.20 1.71 35.68
CA ILE A 560 0.79 0.63 35.51
C ILE A 560 0.26 -0.45 34.56
N ALA A 561 -0.99 -0.86 34.72
CA ALA A 561 -1.62 -1.85 33.85
C ALA A 561 -1.65 -1.36 32.38
N GLN A 562 -2.03 -0.10 32.15
CA GLN A 562 -2.11 0.45 30.79
C GLN A 562 -0.73 0.65 30.15
N PHE A 563 0.28 1.18 30.88
CA PHE A 563 1.65 1.27 30.36
C PHE A 563 2.24 -0.11 30.08
N SER A 564 1.95 -1.12 30.91
CA SER A 564 2.40 -2.50 30.70
C SER A 564 1.78 -3.08 29.44
N GLU A 565 0.51 -2.79 29.16
CA GLU A 565 -0.17 -3.23 27.93
C GLU A 565 0.40 -2.50 26.69
N ALA A 566 0.66 -1.20 26.80
CA ALA A 566 1.36 -0.46 25.73
C ALA A 566 2.71 -1.11 25.40
N LEU A 567 3.48 -1.52 26.42
CA LEU A 567 4.78 -2.18 26.26
C LEU A 567 4.68 -3.65 25.82
N ARG A 568 3.57 -4.32 26.06
CA ARG A 568 3.29 -5.64 25.51
C ARG A 568 3.03 -5.57 24.01
N ILE A 569 2.29 -4.55 23.56
CA ILE A 569 1.97 -4.32 22.15
C ILE A 569 3.20 -3.77 21.41
N ASN A 570 3.83 -2.73 21.94
CA ASN A 570 5.05 -2.13 21.40
C ASN A 570 6.20 -2.15 22.42
N PRO A 571 7.04 -3.20 22.43
CA PRO A 571 8.17 -3.31 23.34
C PRO A 571 9.22 -2.18 23.21
N GLY A 572 9.21 -1.46 22.08
CA GLY A 572 10.09 -0.33 21.78
C GLY A 572 9.56 1.04 22.19
N HIS A 573 8.45 1.12 22.92
CA HIS A 573 7.85 2.40 23.31
C HIS A 573 8.60 3.07 24.47
N VAL A 574 9.59 3.90 24.16
CA VAL A 574 10.53 4.53 25.12
C VAL A 574 9.78 5.34 26.20
N GLN A 575 8.80 6.16 25.79
CA GLN A 575 8.03 7.01 26.70
C GLN A 575 7.20 6.17 27.68
N ALA A 576 6.62 5.05 27.23
CA ALA A 576 5.86 4.16 28.10
C ALA A 576 6.78 3.50 29.14
N CYS A 577 8.01 3.09 28.79
CA CYS A 577 9.00 2.61 29.75
C CYS A 577 9.30 3.68 30.81
N ASN A 578 9.57 4.92 30.38
CA ASN A 578 9.91 6.01 31.31
C ASN A 578 8.72 6.37 32.23
N ARG A 579 7.51 6.48 31.68
CA ARG A 579 6.29 6.79 32.47
C ARG A 579 5.94 5.67 33.45
N LEU A 580 6.06 4.40 33.02
CA LEU A 580 5.90 3.26 33.93
C LEU A 580 6.90 3.33 35.07
N GLY A 581 8.18 3.65 34.79
CA GLY A 581 9.19 3.87 35.80
C GLY A 581 8.83 5.02 36.77
N ASN A 582 8.30 6.13 36.26
CA ASN A 582 7.85 7.25 37.07
C ASN A 582 6.74 6.84 38.07
N VAL A 583 5.72 6.11 37.56
CA VAL A 583 4.61 5.65 38.42
C VAL A 583 5.10 4.65 39.48
N LEU A 584 6.00 3.73 39.12
CA LEU A 584 6.61 2.80 40.06
C LEU A 584 7.46 3.54 41.13
N ALA A 585 8.19 4.58 40.73
CA ALA A 585 8.95 5.40 41.66
C ALA A 585 8.06 6.19 42.64
N ILE A 586 6.89 6.66 42.20
CA ILE A 586 5.87 7.27 43.09
C ILE A 586 5.35 6.25 44.12
N GLN A 587 5.25 4.97 43.73
CA GLN A 587 4.92 3.87 44.65
C GLN A 587 6.12 3.36 45.48
N GLU A 588 7.23 4.05 45.42
CA GLU A 588 8.51 3.69 46.11
C GLU A 588 9.10 2.34 45.65
N LYS A 589 8.65 1.78 44.50
CA LYS A 589 9.20 0.57 43.90
C LYS A 589 10.41 0.90 43.02
N PHE A 590 11.47 1.43 43.67
CA PHE A 590 12.62 2.03 42.96
C PHE A 590 13.39 1.03 42.09
N ASP A 591 13.58 -0.23 42.53
CA ASP A 591 14.29 -1.24 41.73
C ASP A 591 13.53 -1.60 40.45
N GLU A 592 12.19 -1.67 40.50
CA GLU A 592 11.36 -1.91 39.33
C GLU A 592 11.37 -0.67 38.43
N ALA A 593 11.34 0.53 38.98
CA ALA A 593 11.44 1.78 38.25
C ALA A 593 12.76 1.88 37.46
N ILE A 594 13.89 1.59 38.12
CA ILE A 594 15.23 1.59 37.51
C ILE A 594 15.26 0.62 36.30
N LYS A 595 14.75 -0.58 36.46
CA LYS A 595 14.65 -1.54 35.33
C LYS A 595 13.89 -0.98 34.12
N GLN A 596 12.81 -0.22 34.35
CA GLN A 596 12.04 0.36 33.22
C GLN A 596 12.80 1.52 32.57
N TYR A 597 13.50 2.35 33.35
CA TYR A 597 14.36 3.42 32.83
C TYR A 597 15.55 2.84 32.05
N GLU A 598 16.19 1.77 32.55
CA GLU A 598 17.27 1.07 31.85
C GLU A 598 16.77 0.49 30.50
N ARG A 599 15.55 -0.05 30.50
CA ARG A 599 14.91 -0.51 29.26
C ARG A 599 14.71 0.64 28.28
N ALA A 600 14.28 1.83 28.76
CA ALA A 600 14.17 3.01 27.91
C ALA A 600 15.53 3.40 27.31
N LEU A 601 16.61 3.38 28.12
CA LEU A 601 17.98 3.67 27.67
C LEU A 601 18.57 2.60 26.75
N ALA A 602 18.16 1.35 26.89
CA ALA A 602 18.57 0.29 25.95
C ALA A 602 17.99 0.50 24.55
N ILE A 603 16.77 1.08 24.46
CA ILE A 603 16.11 1.42 23.20
C ILE A 603 16.68 2.74 22.65
N GLN A 604 16.75 3.77 23.50
CA GLN A 604 17.24 5.10 23.17
C GLN A 604 18.35 5.52 24.15
N PRO A 605 19.63 5.30 23.82
CA PRO A 605 20.76 5.57 24.71
C PRO A 605 20.95 7.04 25.13
N ASP A 606 20.42 7.97 24.37
CA ASP A 606 20.48 9.42 24.60
C ASP A 606 19.19 9.99 25.25
N PHE A 607 18.34 9.13 25.81
CA PHE A 607 17.10 9.57 26.47
C PHE A 607 17.41 10.18 27.83
N LEU A 608 17.54 11.50 27.85
CA LEU A 608 18.03 12.30 29.01
C LEU A 608 17.17 12.11 30.27
N GLU A 609 15.82 12.10 30.10
CA GLU A 609 14.88 11.96 31.23
C GLU A 609 15.10 10.65 32.00
N ALA A 610 15.23 9.54 31.30
CA ALA A 610 15.47 8.26 31.97
C ALA A 610 16.78 8.22 32.75
N ARG A 611 17.85 8.84 32.21
CA ARG A 611 19.14 8.94 32.94
C ARG A 611 19.00 9.71 34.23
N ILE A 612 18.30 10.84 34.21
CA ILE A 612 18.04 11.66 35.40
C ILE A 612 17.20 10.87 36.40
N ASN A 613 16.15 10.19 35.92
CA ASN A 613 15.23 9.44 36.77
C ASN A 613 15.89 8.22 37.42
N ILE A 614 16.82 7.52 36.75
CA ILE A 614 17.67 6.49 37.40
C ILE A 614 18.47 7.09 38.53
N GLY A 615 19.16 8.21 38.28
CA GLY A 615 19.95 8.88 39.31
C GLY A 615 19.11 9.27 40.51
N ILE A 616 17.91 9.81 40.31
CA ILE A 616 16.99 10.16 41.40
C ILE A 616 16.52 8.92 42.15
N ALA A 617 16.15 7.86 41.47
CA ALA A 617 15.67 6.60 42.07
C ALA A 617 16.77 5.95 42.91
N LEU A 618 18.03 5.96 42.45
CA LEU A 618 19.20 5.46 43.19
C LEU A 618 19.50 6.32 44.44
N MET A 619 19.42 7.65 44.33
CA MET A 619 19.57 8.54 45.50
C MET A 619 18.50 8.28 46.56
N LYS A 620 17.27 7.99 46.15
CA LYS A 620 16.17 7.64 47.08
C LYS A 620 16.40 6.31 47.81
N GLN A 621 17.31 5.48 47.32
CA GLN A 621 17.78 4.24 47.97
C GLN A 621 19.13 4.39 48.67
N ASP A 622 19.64 5.61 48.87
CA ASP A 622 20.97 5.90 49.43
C ASP A 622 22.14 5.26 48.64
N ARG A 623 21.92 4.96 47.33
CA ARG A 623 22.92 4.38 46.41
C ARG A 623 23.65 5.48 45.64
N ASP A 624 24.18 6.48 46.36
CA ASP A 624 24.79 7.69 45.80
C ASP A 624 25.95 7.41 44.84
N SER A 625 26.76 6.37 45.13
CA SER A 625 27.89 5.97 44.27
C SER A 625 27.47 5.49 42.90
N GLU A 626 26.29 4.89 42.81
CA GLU A 626 25.71 4.42 41.55
C GLU A 626 24.93 5.54 40.82
N ALA A 627 24.31 6.46 41.54
CA ALA A 627 23.62 7.62 41.02
C ALA A 627 24.51 8.60 40.26
N LEU A 628 25.71 8.87 40.83
CA LEU A 628 26.64 9.88 40.33
C LEU A 628 27.02 9.69 38.84
N PRO A 629 27.37 8.49 38.34
CA PRO A 629 27.65 8.27 36.93
C PRO A 629 26.49 8.65 36.00
N HIS A 630 25.23 8.40 36.39
CA HIS A 630 24.06 8.73 35.60
C HIS A 630 23.86 10.24 35.51
N PHE A 631 23.96 10.96 36.60
CA PHE A 631 23.89 12.43 36.59
C PHE A 631 25.05 13.06 35.82
N MET A 632 26.28 12.55 35.97
CA MET A 632 27.40 13.03 35.17
C MET A 632 27.22 12.76 33.67
N ALA A 633 26.60 11.66 33.30
CA ALA A 633 26.25 11.39 31.92
C ALA A 633 25.15 12.36 31.43
N ALA A 634 24.14 12.66 32.24
CA ALA A 634 23.10 13.64 31.91
C ALA A 634 23.70 15.05 31.72
N LEU A 635 24.64 15.49 32.57
CA LEU A 635 25.34 16.78 32.44
C LEU A 635 26.25 16.84 31.20
N ARG A 636 26.82 15.72 30.76
CA ARG A 636 27.55 15.68 29.47
C ARG A 636 26.61 15.87 28.26
N MET A 637 25.37 15.42 28.36
CA MET A 637 24.37 15.60 27.31
C MET A 637 23.79 17.02 27.32
N ASN A 638 23.48 17.53 28.51
CA ASN A 638 23.00 18.89 28.71
C ASN A 638 23.65 19.50 29.98
N PRO A 639 24.63 20.41 29.85
CA PRO A 639 25.28 21.05 30.99
C PRO A 639 24.39 22.04 31.76
N ASN A 640 23.26 22.46 31.23
CA ASN A 640 22.42 23.51 31.82
C ASN A 640 21.26 22.94 32.66
N LEU A 641 21.52 21.89 33.43
CA LEU A 641 20.51 21.21 34.26
C LEU A 641 20.74 21.57 35.74
N ALA A 642 20.16 22.68 36.21
CA ALA A 642 20.31 23.18 37.59
C ALA A 642 20.02 22.09 38.63
N GLN A 643 18.90 21.35 38.47
CA GLN A 643 18.52 20.28 39.42
C GLN A 643 19.54 19.14 39.46
N VAL A 644 20.12 18.77 38.31
CA VAL A 644 21.13 17.69 38.26
C VAL A 644 22.43 18.13 38.88
N HIS A 645 22.86 19.39 38.68
CA HIS A 645 24.00 19.97 39.37
C HIS A 645 23.79 19.97 40.90
N ASN A 646 22.59 20.34 41.37
CA ASN A 646 22.25 20.27 42.78
C ASN A 646 22.34 18.83 43.33
N ASN A 647 21.76 17.85 42.63
CA ASN A 647 21.80 16.45 43.05
C ASN A 647 23.26 15.91 43.10
N VAL A 648 24.09 16.27 42.12
CA VAL A 648 25.54 15.94 42.14
C VAL A 648 26.22 16.58 43.34
N GLY A 649 25.90 17.85 43.62
CA GLY A 649 26.44 18.54 44.82
C GLY A 649 26.08 17.83 46.12
N VAL A 650 24.83 17.38 46.27
CA VAL A 650 24.38 16.62 47.46
C VAL A 650 25.17 15.30 47.59
N ILE A 651 25.30 14.54 46.51
CA ILE A 651 26.07 13.29 46.53
C ILE A 651 27.54 13.55 46.91
N LEU A 652 28.13 14.60 46.35
CA LEU A 652 29.55 14.94 46.66
C LEU A 652 29.76 15.39 48.11
N ILE A 653 28.81 16.09 48.74
CA ILE A 653 28.84 16.40 50.18
C ILE A 653 28.78 15.10 50.98
N ASN A 654 27.86 14.18 50.68
CA ASN A 654 27.77 12.89 51.37
C ASN A 654 29.06 12.06 51.23
N GLN A 655 29.84 12.25 50.18
CA GLN A 655 31.15 11.64 49.94
C GLN A 655 32.33 12.42 50.52
N GLY A 656 32.12 13.53 51.23
CA GLY A 656 33.15 14.37 51.77
C GLY A 656 33.92 15.22 50.76
N GLN A 657 33.45 15.33 49.52
CA GLN A 657 34.11 16.08 48.43
C GLN A 657 33.61 17.53 48.37
N LYS A 658 33.81 18.27 49.46
CA LYS A 658 33.25 19.59 49.70
C LYS A 658 33.52 20.60 48.58
N ASP A 659 34.74 20.74 48.09
CA ASP A 659 35.10 21.76 47.10
C ASP A 659 34.39 21.51 45.77
N ARG A 660 34.30 20.26 45.37
CA ARG A 660 33.57 19.87 44.15
C ARG A 660 32.06 20.09 44.30
N ALA A 661 31.51 19.82 45.49
CA ALA A 661 30.10 20.07 45.75
C ALA A 661 29.76 21.56 45.64
N ILE A 662 30.60 22.44 46.22
CA ILE A 662 30.45 23.89 46.11
C ILE A 662 30.47 24.35 44.67
N MET A 663 31.34 23.80 43.81
CA MET A 663 31.35 24.10 42.39
C MET A 663 30.01 23.75 41.72
N HIS A 664 29.48 22.57 42.01
CA HIS A 664 28.21 22.13 41.43
C HIS A 664 27.01 22.92 41.98
N PHE A 665 26.95 23.23 43.27
CA PHE A 665 25.89 24.08 43.82
C PHE A 665 25.96 25.52 43.27
N SER A 666 27.16 26.06 43.08
CA SER A 666 27.35 27.39 42.50
C SER A 666 26.86 27.43 41.06
N GLU A 667 27.14 26.39 40.26
CA GLU A 667 26.66 26.29 38.91
C GLU A 667 25.13 26.07 38.87
N ALA A 668 24.58 25.26 39.76
CA ALA A 668 23.13 25.09 39.89
C ALA A 668 22.45 26.43 40.21
N LEU A 669 22.99 27.22 41.13
CA LEU A 669 22.44 28.53 41.48
C LEU A 669 22.62 29.59 40.36
N ARG A 670 23.71 29.48 39.58
CA ARG A 670 23.90 30.32 38.38
C ARG A 670 22.83 30.05 37.32
N LEU A 671 22.46 28.79 37.16
CA LEU A 671 21.44 28.35 36.16
C LEU A 671 20.01 28.67 36.62
N ASP A 672 19.75 28.58 37.93
CA ASP A 672 18.46 28.87 38.55
C ASP A 672 18.62 29.67 39.85
N PRO A 673 18.77 31.02 39.77
CA PRO A 673 19.09 31.88 40.89
C PRO A 673 18.01 31.97 41.99
N ASP A 674 16.78 31.67 41.66
CA ASP A 674 15.61 31.82 42.56
C ASP A 674 15.37 30.58 43.44
N ARG A 675 16.09 29.49 43.23
CA ARG A 675 15.96 28.24 43.98
C ARG A 675 16.54 28.35 45.39
N VAL A 676 15.65 28.39 46.37
CA VAL A 676 16.01 28.52 47.80
C VAL A 676 16.76 27.28 48.28
N ASP A 677 16.33 26.08 47.95
CA ASP A 677 16.96 24.80 48.31
C ASP A 677 18.41 24.70 47.80
N ILE A 678 18.71 25.16 46.60
CA ILE A 678 20.08 25.19 46.05
C ILE A 678 20.96 26.19 46.83
N ARG A 679 20.41 27.36 47.17
CA ARG A 679 21.12 28.39 47.95
C ARG A 679 21.43 27.88 49.34
N GLU A 680 20.51 27.24 50.02
CA GLU A 680 20.71 26.62 51.33
C GLU A 680 21.79 25.52 51.28
N ASN A 681 21.74 24.65 50.29
CA ASN A 681 22.76 23.62 50.08
C ASN A 681 24.16 24.21 49.90
N LEU A 682 24.27 25.31 49.10
CA LEU A 682 25.55 26.01 48.91
C LEU A 682 26.06 26.63 50.20
N MET A 683 25.19 27.35 50.94
CA MET A 683 25.56 27.94 52.22
C MET A 683 26.01 26.90 53.27
N ASN A 684 25.26 25.80 53.37
CA ASN A 684 25.59 24.69 54.22
C ASN A 684 26.97 24.07 53.88
N ALA A 685 27.17 23.83 52.54
CA ALA A 685 28.45 23.32 52.07
C ALA A 685 29.64 24.28 52.36
N GLN A 686 29.45 25.59 52.39
CA GLN A 686 30.48 26.58 52.70
C GLN A 686 30.78 26.68 54.23
N ALA A 687 29.74 26.45 55.07
CA ALA A 687 29.82 26.55 56.50
C ALA A 687 30.53 25.35 57.20
N TYR A 688 30.42 24.16 56.62
CA TYR A 688 31.15 22.96 57.07
C TYR A 688 32.62 23.02 56.64
#